data_a62804a842b94b12456d885aae0a37cb
#
_entry.id   a62804a842b94b12456d885aae0a37cb
#
_cell.length_a   1.000
_cell.length_b   1.000
_cell.length_c   1.000
_cell.angle_alpha   90.00
_cell.angle_beta   90.00
_cell.angle_gamma   90.00
#
_symmetry.space_group_name_H-M   'P 1'
#
loop_
_entity.id
_entity.type
_entity.pdbx_description
1 polymer ?
#
loop_
_entity_poly.entity_id
_entity_poly.type
_entity_poly.pdbx_seq_one_letter_code
_entity_poly.pdbx_strand_id
1 'polypeptide(L)'
;MQQSVSSNENMTVQQYPNLVRPGMSPGEIVKAVRSLNGVIFTSTGMRDAGQSDYKNRHRIYDLITLAPYYEKMNLFSAECHGGARWHVGIMNRKESPFEEIRLLRERMPNVLLQTLIRETNLWGYRPYPKNVIEYVVSLVDIDVWRCFSFLNDIRNMRAVAEVVMKRGRLFQPAISFTQADWTTNEYYLGLVKEIVALCGGVEEIILCIKDMAGVGSPARIRSLIDAIKQAYPELEVQYHRHATDGLAIPALLAAAQAGARILDIEEDSLTRFYGQAPMLSAQAFLEESGIKVILNREVAETACQKVREWIGFYEWAESPFKGFDHTVTLHKMPGGAFPSSFEQAEKGGFLHLMPDILKVMSLYNRIVKYFDVTPGSQITWVTCSGIVNKYAKEKGEAGVKHVINLLSKFVLEKNQDMNAMTPEEQEELLLLFRSAPGDFKNLLLGGYGRLPMGWPAAWVYKSAFGDAWQEKLKERKEESPLDSVPPDDMERLSLELNEHLGRPATEEEFVLYLMHPKDAVSMIQFREEYGDAPLVLPTNVWREGLKHPGSRVEFDLNGKPYCIELVSMGAEHEGIIHVVMKVNNKTRVYTVKTARAKKTEIRMAKGAHHIGAPINGNVWRIGNPQRGALKVGDIVHKGEEIANLEAMKMENAILAPYDAQLVGIAVKLNETVQEGQLLFELKALN
;
A
#
# COMPACT_ATOMS: atom_id res chain seq x y z
N MET A 1 -14.53 5.04 -40.57
CA MET A 1 -13.70 6.20 -40.93
C MET A 1 -12.29 5.87 -40.46
N GLN A 2 -11.44 5.52 -41.42
CA GLN A 2 -10.01 5.33 -41.19
C GLN A 2 -9.38 6.71 -41.05
N GLN A 3 -8.91 7.06 -39.88
CA GLN A 3 -7.90 8.11 -39.75
C GLN A 3 -6.55 7.43 -39.49
N SER A 4 -5.75 7.45 -40.52
CA SER A 4 -4.33 7.18 -40.50
C SER A 4 -3.69 8.18 -39.52
N VAL A 5 -3.07 7.67 -38.47
CA VAL A 5 -2.19 8.45 -37.60
C VAL A 5 -0.94 8.77 -38.43
N SER A 6 -0.92 9.96 -39.05
CA SER A 6 0.30 10.50 -39.62
C SER A 6 1.19 10.92 -38.45
N SER A 7 2.36 10.28 -38.39
CA SER A 7 3.51 10.67 -37.57
C SER A 7 3.91 12.11 -37.89
N ASN A 8 3.53 13.06 -37.05
CA ASN A 8 4.18 14.37 -37.00
C ASN A 8 5.50 14.25 -36.24
N GLU A 9 6.48 13.63 -36.88
CA GLU A 9 7.89 13.73 -36.52
C GLU A 9 8.44 15.01 -37.14
N ASN A 10 8.35 16.13 -36.43
CA ASN A 10 9.21 17.30 -36.58
C ASN A 10 8.85 18.39 -35.56
N MET A 11 8.86 18.04 -34.27
CA MET A 11 9.04 19.05 -33.23
C MET A 11 10.52 19.08 -32.86
N THR A 12 11.24 20.14 -33.26
CA THR A 12 12.53 20.48 -32.66
C THR A 12 12.31 20.87 -31.22
N VAL A 13 12.13 19.86 -30.35
CA VAL A 13 12.12 20.03 -28.90
C VAL A 13 13.51 20.49 -28.52
N GLN A 14 13.61 21.70 -27.96
CA GLN A 14 14.81 22.16 -27.33
C GLN A 14 15.19 21.12 -26.28
N GLN A 15 16.26 20.34 -26.55
CA GLN A 15 16.72 19.30 -25.65
C GLN A 15 17.35 19.98 -24.44
N TYR A 16 16.56 20.17 -23.37
CA TYR A 16 17.13 20.43 -22.05
C TYR A 16 17.67 19.10 -21.53
N PRO A 17 18.98 18.95 -21.31
CA PRO A 17 19.49 17.75 -20.65
C PRO A 17 18.85 17.65 -19.28
N ASN A 18 18.37 16.46 -18.91
CA ASN A 18 17.85 16.23 -17.56
C ASN A 18 18.92 16.64 -16.55
N LEU A 19 18.52 17.42 -15.55
CA LEU A 19 19.40 17.90 -14.49
C LEU A 19 20.13 16.76 -13.79
N VAL A 20 19.41 15.68 -13.57
CA VAL A 20 19.88 14.45 -12.94
C VAL A 20 19.47 13.26 -13.81
N ARG A 21 20.27 12.17 -13.77
CA ARG A 21 20.04 10.99 -14.59
C ARG A 21 20.61 9.73 -13.94
N PRO A 22 20.16 8.54 -14.32
CA PRO A 22 20.77 7.29 -13.89
C PRO A 22 22.29 7.27 -14.18
N GLY A 23 23.04 6.66 -13.26
CA GLY A 23 24.51 6.59 -13.35
C GLY A 23 25.25 7.74 -12.67
N MET A 24 24.58 8.83 -12.29
CA MET A 24 25.16 9.82 -11.38
C MET A 24 25.25 9.23 -9.96
N SER A 25 26.31 9.55 -9.25
CA SER A 25 26.43 9.23 -7.82
C SER A 25 25.45 10.05 -6.97
N PRO A 26 25.06 9.55 -5.77
CA PRO A 26 24.20 10.31 -4.87
C PRO A 26 24.70 11.73 -4.59
N GLY A 27 26.02 11.90 -4.37
CA GLY A 27 26.62 13.22 -4.14
C GLY A 27 26.52 14.15 -5.36
N GLU A 28 26.67 13.64 -6.59
CA GLU A 28 26.47 14.42 -7.81
C GLU A 28 25.02 14.85 -7.96
N ILE A 29 24.05 13.96 -7.66
CA ILE A 29 22.62 14.27 -7.68
C ILE A 29 22.29 15.38 -6.68
N VAL A 30 22.73 15.24 -5.42
CA VAL A 30 22.51 16.24 -4.36
C VAL A 30 23.12 17.58 -4.75
N LYS A 31 24.35 17.59 -5.28
CA LYS A 31 25.01 18.79 -5.73
C LYS A 31 24.29 19.49 -6.90
N ALA A 32 23.77 18.71 -7.85
CA ALA A 32 22.97 19.23 -8.95
C ALA A 32 21.68 19.89 -8.44
N VAL A 33 20.95 19.24 -7.53
CA VAL A 33 19.73 19.80 -6.89
C VAL A 33 20.09 21.08 -6.12
N ARG A 34 21.16 21.07 -5.34
CA ARG A 34 21.62 22.24 -4.56
C ARG A 34 21.94 23.44 -5.43
N SER A 35 22.43 23.21 -6.64
CA SER A 35 22.76 24.28 -7.58
C SER A 35 21.55 24.94 -8.25
N LEU A 36 20.33 24.37 -8.07
CA LEU A 36 19.14 24.94 -8.70
C LEU A 36 18.78 26.32 -8.17
N ASN A 37 18.46 27.21 -9.09
CA ASN A 37 17.77 28.45 -8.78
C ASN A 37 16.26 28.26 -9.08
N GLY A 38 15.55 27.66 -8.15
CA GLY A 38 14.14 27.32 -8.28
C GLY A 38 13.82 25.92 -7.78
N VAL A 39 12.73 25.32 -8.26
CA VAL A 39 12.27 23.99 -7.89
C VAL A 39 12.16 23.07 -9.10
N ILE A 40 12.28 21.76 -8.84
CA ILE A 40 12.06 20.69 -9.82
C ILE A 40 11.02 19.73 -9.27
N PHE A 41 10.28 19.05 -10.14
CA PHE A 41 9.21 18.15 -9.73
C PHE A 41 9.63 16.68 -9.76
N THR A 42 9.09 15.90 -8.80
CA THR A 42 8.93 14.46 -8.91
C THR A 42 7.49 14.18 -9.33
N SER A 43 7.27 13.44 -10.42
CA SER A 43 5.93 12.95 -10.72
C SER A 43 5.62 11.70 -9.91
N THR A 44 4.48 11.70 -9.24
CA THR A 44 3.91 10.56 -8.51
C THR A 44 2.77 9.88 -9.30
N GLY A 45 2.51 10.34 -10.52
CA GLY A 45 1.38 9.92 -11.36
C GLY A 45 1.35 8.41 -11.64
N MET A 46 2.51 7.78 -11.82
CA MET A 46 2.58 6.34 -12.08
C MET A 46 2.32 5.48 -10.84
N ARG A 47 2.53 6.01 -9.63
CA ARG A 47 2.40 5.24 -8.38
C ARG A 47 1.35 5.80 -7.44
N ASP A 48 1.58 6.98 -6.83
CA ASP A 48 0.76 7.45 -5.70
C ASP A 48 -0.60 8.00 -6.14
N ALA A 49 -0.70 8.66 -7.30
CA ALA A 49 -1.97 9.03 -7.92
C ALA A 49 -2.85 7.78 -8.13
N GLY A 50 -2.26 6.73 -8.71
CA GLY A 50 -2.94 5.45 -8.89
C GLY A 50 -3.38 4.81 -7.58
N GLN A 51 -2.58 4.92 -6.52
CA GLN A 51 -2.92 4.41 -5.20
C GLN A 51 -4.03 5.20 -4.53
N SER A 52 -3.97 6.51 -4.59
CA SER A 52 -4.81 7.42 -3.81
C SER A 52 -6.18 7.65 -4.46
N ASP A 53 -6.24 7.73 -5.78
CA ASP A 53 -7.47 8.06 -6.48
C ASP A 53 -8.10 6.87 -7.21
N TYR A 54 -7.31 5.82 -7.55
CA TYR A 54 -7.73 4.70 -8.41
C TYR A 54 -7.43 3.30 -7.84
N LYS A 55 -7.17 3.16 -6.54
CA LYS A 55 -6.95 1.87 -5.84
C LYS A 55 -5.85 1.01 -6.48
N ASN A 56 -4.82 1.64 -7.07
CA ASN A 56 -3.73 0.99 -7.83
C ASN A 56 -4.22 0.15 -9.02
N ARG A 57 -5.31 0.53 -9.69
CA ARG A 57 -5.86 -0.24 -10.81
C ARG A 57 -5.22 0.08 -12.15
N HIS A 58 -4.46 1.17 -12.27
CA HIS A 58 -3.75 1.52 -13.50
C HIS A 58 -2.81 0.41 -13.91
N ARG A 59 -3.00 -0.10 -15.13
CA ARG A 59 -2.19 -1.15 -15.74
C ARG A 59 -0.90 -0.56 -16.30
N ILE A 60 0.13 -1.40 -16.33
CA ILE A 60 1.39 -1.00 -16.97
C ILE A 60 1.17 -0.66 -18.44
N TYR A 61 0.25 -1.35 -19.13
CA TYR A 61 -0.13 -1.08 -20.52
C TYR A 61 -0.42 0.39 -20.79
N ASP A 62 -1.12 1.07 -19.89
CA ASP A 62 -1.45 2.49 -20.02
C ASP A 62 -0.30 3.38 -19.51
N LEU A 63 0.30 3.05 -18.37
CA LEU A 63 1.37 3.86 -17.76
C LEU A 63 2.62 3.97 -18.61
N ILE A 64 3.02 2.90 -19.30
CA ILE A 64 4.19 2.95 -20.21
C ILE A 64 4.00 3.94 -21.36
N THR A 65 2.75 4.32 -21.68
CA THR A 65 2.48 5.35 -22.68
C THR A 65 2.92 6.75 -22.25
N LEU A 66 3.13 6.96 -20.94
CA LEU A 66 3.59 8.23 -20.38
C LEU A 66 5.13 8.34 -20.36
N ALA A 67 5.84 7.22 -20.34
CA ALA A 67 7.28 7.20 -20.20
C ALA A 67 8.05 8.04 -21.25
N PRO A 68 7.69 8.05 -22.56
CA PRO A 68 8.35 8.89 -23.54
C PRO A 68 8.19 10.42 -23.29
N TYR A 69 7.12 10.81 -22.60
CA TYR A 69 6.91 12.21 -22.21
C TYR A 69 7.73 12.52 -20.96
N TYR A 70 7.76 11.64 -19.97
CA TYR A 70 8.59 11.81 -18.78
C TYR A 70 10.06 11.95 -19.11
N GLU A 71 10.56 11.21 -20.10
CA GLU A 71 11.93 11.33 -20.62
C GLU A 71 12.31 12.75 -21.03
N LYS A 72 11.30 13.57 -21.44
CA LYS A 72 11.49 14.92 -21.99
C LYS A 72 10.97 16.03 -21.07
N MET A 73 10.41 15.67 -19.90
CA MET A 73 9.72 16.62 -19.01
C MET A 73 10.65 17.42 -18.09
N ASN A 74 11.91 17.02 -17.92
CA ASN A 74 12.83 17.55 -16.90
C ASN A 74 12.33 17.33 -15.47
N LEU A 75 11.98 16.10 -15.15
CA LEU A 75 11.65 15.69 -13.79
C LEU A 75 12.93 15.42 -12.97
N PHE A 76 12.85 15.60 -11.66
CA PHE A 76 13.84 15.04 -10.73
C PHE A 76 13.78 13.50 -10.78
N SER A 77 12.60 12.96 -10.63
CA SER A 77 12.35 11.51 -10.69
C SER A 77 10.92 11.21 -11.08
N ALA A 78 10.69 9.97 -11.55
CA ALA A 78 9.36 9.37 -11.67
C ALA A 78 9.16 8.36 -10.54
N GLU A 79 8.22 8.59 -9.64
CA GLU A 79 7.83 7.60 -8.66
C GLU A 79 6.96 6.54 -9.36
N CYS A 80 7.63 5.52 -9.89
CA CYS A 80 7.03 4.50 -10.74
C CYS A 80 6.53 3.29 -9.94
N HIS A 81 7.07 3.09 -8.74
CA HIS A 81 6.82 1.88 -7.97
C HIS A 81 6.74 2.15 -6.46
N GLY A 82 6.26 1.16 -5.70
CA GLY A 82 6.24 1.23 -4.25
C GLY A 82 4.85 1.20 -3.63
N GLY A 83 4.79 1.33 -2.29
CA GLY A 83 3.53 1.30 -1.57
C GLY A 83 2.73 0.03 -1.82
N ALA A 84 1.41 0.18 -1.99
CA ALA A 84 0.52 -0.94 -2.30
C ALA A 84 0.54 -1.33 -3.80
N ARG A 85 1.17 -0.53 -4.69
CA ARG A 85 1.23 -0.83 -6.13
C ARG A 85 1.93 -2.17 -6.40
N TRP A 86 3.00 -2.48 -5.63
CA TRP A 86 3.69 -3.77 -5.68
C TRP A 86 2.71 -4.94 -5.51
N HIS A 87 2.02 -4.97 -4.38
CA HIS A 87 1.10 -6.05 -4.05
C HIS A 87 -0.12 -6.12 -4.97
N VAL A 88 -0.77 -4.98 -5.25
CA VAL A 88 -1.96 -4.91 -6.12
C VAL A 88 -1.62 -5.31 -7.57
N GLY A 89 -0.41 -5.01 -8.04
CA GLY A 89 0.09 -5.48 -9.34
C GLY A 89 0.04 -7.01 -9.44
N ILE A 90 0.68 -7.67 -8.51
CA ILE A 90 0.76 -9.13 -8.43
C ILE A 90 -0.65 -9.75 -8.26
N MET A 91 -1.41 -9.26 -7.28
CA MET A 91 -2.70 -9.84 -6.89
C MET A 91 -3.79 -9.63 -7.96
N ASN A 92 -3.99 -8.41 -8.42
CA ASN A 92 -5.16 -8.04 -9.22
C ASN A 92 -4.88 -7.92 -10.72
N ARG A 93 -3.70 -7.43 -11.11
CA ARG A 93 -3.38 -7.17 -12.52
C ARG A 93 -2.57 -8.28 -13.16
N LYS A 94 -2.00 -9.18 -12.35
CA LYS A 94 -1.08 -10.26 -12.79
C LYS A 94 0.14 -9.70 -13.54
N GLU A 95 0.60 -8.54 -13.12
CA GLU A 95 1.75 -7.81 -13.64
C GLU A 95 2.92 -7.92 -12.68
N SER A 96 4.12 -8.24 -13.21
CA SER A 96 5.34 -8.30 -12.42
C SER A 96 5.90 -6.90 -12.19
N PRO A 97 6.21 -6.51 -10.94
CA PRO A 97 6.91 -5.27 -10.66
C PRO A 97 8.27 -5.14 -11.36
N PHE A 98 8.98 -6.24 -11.55
CA PHE A 98 10.25 -6.25 -12.25
C PHE A 98 10.09 -5.92 -13.74
N GLU A 99 9.07 -6.47 -14.39
CA GLU A 99 8.73 -6.12 -15.78
C GLU A 99 8.34 -4.64 -15.90
N GLU A 100 7.55 -4.15 -14.97
CA GLU A 100 7.17 -2.74 -14.94
C GLU A 100 8.39 -1.83 -14.90
N ILE A 101 9.34 -2.10 -14.00
CA ILE A 101 10.57 -1.35 -13.87
C ILE A 101 11.40 -1.42 -15.16
N ARG A 102 11.56 -2.62 -15.76
CA ARG A 102 12.29 -2.78 -17.03
C ARG A 102 11.66 -2.01 -18.18
N LEU A 103 10.35 -2.15 -18.37
CA LEU A 103 9.63 -1.48 -19.45
C LEU A 103 9.66 0.05 -19.33
N LEU A 104 9.61 0.57 -18.09
CA LEU A 104 9.75 1.99 -17.85
C LEU A 104 11.17 2.46 -18.11
N ARG A 105 12.19 1.72 -17.63
CA ARG A 105 13.60 2.03 -17.88
C ARG A 105 13.95 2.09 -19.37
N GLU A 106 13.42 1.14 -20.16
CA GLU A 106 13.64 1.11 -21.61
C GLU A 106 13.08 2.37 -22.31
N ARG A 107 11.96 2.91 -21.84
CA ARG A 107 11.27 4.04 -22.47
C ARG A 107 11.65 5.41 -21.93
N MET A 108 12.22 5.46 -20.73
CA MET A 108 12.71 6.67 -20.08
C MET A 108 14.09 6.43 -19.43
N PRO A 109 15.12 6.15 -20.25
CA PRO A 109 16.45 5.75 -19.76
C PRO A 109 17.19 6.86 -18.99
N ASN A 110 16.81 8.13 -19.17
CA ASN A 110 17.48 9.27 -18.54
C ASN A 110 16.69 9.88 -17.36
N VAL A 111 15.59 9.24 -16.92
CA VAL A 111 14.81 9.66 -15.75
C VAL A 111 15.15 8.77 -14.56
N LEU A 112 15.39 9.36 -13.40
CA LEU A 112 15.55 8.60 -12.16
C LEU A 112 14.25 7.88 -11.82
N LEU A 113 14.29 6.55 -11.73
CA LEU A 113 13.18 5.75 -11.25
C LEU A 113 13.18 5.76 -9.71
N GLN A 114 12.03 6.09 -9.12
CA GLN A 114 11.87 6.19 -7.68
C GLN A 114 10.89 5.14 -7.16
N THR A 115 11.20 4.55 -6.01
CA THR A 115 10.28 3.70 -5.24
C THR A 115 9.99 4.30 -3.87
N LEU A 116 8.81 3.98 -3.33
CA LEU A 116 8.47 4.19 -1.93
C LEU A 116 8.51 2.86 -1.18
N ILE A 117 9.29 2.79 -0.10
CA ILE A 117 9.48 1.60 0.72
C ILE A 117 9.18 1.89 2.20
N ARG A 118 8.64 0.90 2.91
CA ARG A 118 8.25 1.01 4.33
C ARG A 118 9.28 0.32 5.21
N GLU A 119 10.41 0.96 5.42
CA GLU A 119 11.44 0.45 6.36
C GLU A 119 11.57 -1.09 6.36
N THR A 120 11.47 -1.72 7.53
CA THR A 120 11.51 -3.20 7.70
C THR A 120 10.37 -3.94 7.03
N ASN A 121 9.28 -3.25 6.70
CA ASN A 121 8.10 -3.85 6.05
C ASN A 121 8.22 -3.89 4.52
N LEU A 122 9.24 -3.27 3.93
CA LEU A 122 9.43 -3.16 2.48
C LEU A 122 8.13 -2.68 1.78
N TRP A 123 7.57 -3.49 0.88
CA TRP A 123 6.26 -3.27 0.25
C TRP A 123 5.14 -4.10 0.90
N GLY A 124 5.46 -4.85 1.96
CA GLY A 124 4.52 -5.64 2.76
C GLY A 124 3.89 -4.85 3.92
N TYR A 125 3.33 -5.58 4.87
CA TYR A 125 2.55 -5.04 5.98
C TYR A 125 3.09 -5.43 7.36
N ARG A 126 4.09 -6.30 7.42
CA ARG A 126 4.78 -6.75 8.64
C ARG A 126 6.28 -6.58 8.48
N PRO A 127 7.02 -6.45 9.60
CA PRO A 127 8.47 -6.44 9.54
C PRO A 127 9.04 -7.74 8.96
N TYR A 128 9.94 -7.62 7.99
CA TYR A 128 10.73 -8.73 7.46
C TYR A 128 12.06 -8.86 8.20
N PRO A 129 12.63 -10.06 8.27
CA PRO A 129 13.97 -10.27 8.77
C PRO A 129 15.03 -9.53 7.96
N LYS A 130 16.15 -9.19 8.62
CA LYS A 130 17.24 -8.43 7.98
C LYS A 130 17.75 -9.09 6.69
N ASN A 131 17.93 -10.42 6.68
CA ASN A 131 18.41 -11.16 5.51
C ASN A 131 17.44 -11.07 4.31
N VAL A 132 16.13 -11.06 4.53
CA VAL A 132 15.13 -10.86 3.48
C VAL A 132 15.20 -9.43 2.93
N ILE A 133 15.30 -8.42 3.82
CA ILE A 133 15.42 -7.02 3.44
C ILE A 133 16.64 -6.81 2.55
N GLU A 134 17.81 -7.30 2.98
CA GLU A 134 19.07 -7.18 2.25
C GLU A 134 18.99 -7.85 0.88
N TYR A 135 18.41 -9.05 0.80
CA TYR A 135 18.25 -9.78 -0.44
C TYR A 135 17.32 -9.04 -1.42
N VAL A 136 16.13 -8.68 -0.99
CA VAL A 136 15.12 -8.01 -1.82
C VAL A 136 15.62 -6.66 -2.35
N VAL A 137 16.17 -5.82 -1.47
CA VAL A 137 16.68 -4.50 -1.85
C VAL A 137 17.88 -4.59 -2.80
N SER A 138 18.67 -5.66 -2.70
CA SER A 138 19.83 -5.86 -3.59
C SER A 138 19.45 -6.18 -5.04
N LEU A 139 18.27 -6.72 -5.30
CA LEU A 139 17.86 -7.21 -6.63
C LEU A 139 16.99 -6.23 -7.42
N VAL A 140 16.32 -5.29 -6.76
CA VAL A 140 15.43 -4.34 -7.47
C VAL A 140 16.21 -3.16 -8.03
N ASP A 141 16.09 -2.89 -9.34
CA ASP A 141 16.85 -1.84 -10.05
C ASP A 141 16.11 -0.50 -10.05
N ILE A 142 16.29 0.24 -8.97
CA ILE A 142 15.73 1.58 -8.74
C ILE A 142 16.86 2.56 -8.40
N ASP A 143 16.72 3.82 -8.82
CA ASP A 143 17.73 4.87 -8.59
C ASP A 143 17.52 5.61 -7.27
N VAL A 144 16.25 5.93 -6.92
CA VAL A 144 15.89 6.69 -5.71
C VAL A 144 15.04 5.83 -4.79
N TRP A 145 15.54 5.56 -3.60
CA TRP A 145 14.89 4.74 -2.58
C TRP A 145 14.32 5.61 -1.47
N ARG A 146 13.07 6.04 -1.63
CA ARG A 146 12.34 6.76 -0.58
C ARG A 146 11.89 5.79 0.49
N CYS A 147 12.49 5.89 1.68
CA CYS A 147 12.23 5.01 2.81
C CYS A 147 11.62 5.79 3.97
N PHE A 148 10.49 5.35 4.49
CA PHE A 148 9.85 5.95 5.66
C PHE A 148 9.54 4.92 6.74
N SER A 149 9.52 5.38 8.00
CA SER A 149 8.96 4.65 9.15
C SER A 149 7.61 5.25 9.52
N PHE A 150 6.59 4.42 9.71
CA PHE A 150 5.29 4.92 10.18
C PHE A 150 5.31 5.32 11.65
N LEU A 151 6.31 4.88 12.40
CA LEU A 151 6.56 5.29 13.78
C LEU A 151 7.63 6.39 13.86
N ASN A 152 8.26 6.78 12.76
CA ASN A 152 9.48 7.57 12.72
C ASN A 152 10.61 6.97 13.59
N ASP A 153 10.65 5.65 13.71
CA ASP A 153 11.79 4.94 14.32
C ASP A 153 12.89 4.77 13.28
N ILE A 154 13.84 5.70 13.28
CA ILE A 154 14.90 5.76 12.26
C ILE A 154 15.78 4.50 12.26
N ARG A 155 15.88 3.78 13.38
CA ARG A 155 16.63 2.52 13.48
C ARG A 155 16.14 1.48 12.49
N ASN A 156 14.84 1.48 12.20
CA ASN A 156 14.20 0.53 11.29
C ASN A 156 14.62 0.72 9.83
N MET A 157 15.11 1.89 9.45
CA MET A 157 15.57 2.18 8.08
C MET A 157 16.98 1.64 7.80
N ARG A 158 17.72 1.23 8.82
CA ARG A 158 19.17 0.90 8.75
C ARG A 158 19.49 -0.12 7.65
N ALA A 159 18.80 -1.25 7.62
CA ALA A 159 19.11 -2.31 6.64
C ALA A 159 18.89 -1.86 5.20
N VAL A 160 17.83 -1.08 4.94
CA VAL A 160 17.56 -0.50 3.61
C VAL A 160 18.64 0.51 3.25
N ALA A 161 18.97 1.43 4.16
CA ALA A 161 19.98 2.47 3.95
C ALA A 161 21.34 1.85 3.60
N GLU A 162 21.81 0.88 4.39
CA GLU A 162 23.10 0.20 4.19
C GLU A 162 23.19 -0.43 2.78
N VAL A 163 22.16 -1.15 2.33
CA VAL A 163 22.18 -1.80 1.01
C VAL A 163 22.10 -0.79 -0.12
N VAL A 164 21.21 0.19 -0.04
CA VAL A 164 21.00 1.21 -1.07
C VAL A 164 22.28 2.05 -1.27
N MET A 165 22.85 2.54 -0.17
CA MET A 165 24.09 3.34 -0.21
C MET A 165 25.29 2.53 -0.71
N LYS A 166 25.44 1.26 -0.28
CA LYS A 166 26.47 0.34 -0.77
C LYS A 166 26.38 0.10 -2.28
N ARG A 167 25.15 0.12 -2.83
CA ARG A 167 24.91 0.02 -4.29
C ARG A 167 25.15 1.32 -5.06
N GLY A 168 25.53 2.41 -4.38
CA GLY A 168 25.69 3.74 -4.98
C GLY A 168 24.37 4.32 -5.50
N ARG A 169 23.24 3.92 -4.93
CA ARG A 169 21.91 4.47 -5.24
C ARG A 169 21.54 5.56 -4.23
N LEU A 170 20.66 6.48 -4.63
CA LEU A 170 20.23 7.56 -3.76
C LEU A 170 19.27 7.04 -2.69
N PHE A 171 19.72 7.03 -1.43
CA PHE A 171 18.85 6.80 -0.29
C PHE A 171 18.13 8.12 0.07
N GLN A 172 16.81 8.08 0.07
CA GLN A 172 15.96 9.21 0.40
C GLN A 172 15.18 8.92 1.68
N PRO A 173 15.74 9.25 2.87
CA PRO A 173 15.01 9.11 4.12
C PRO A 173 13.80 10.04 4.14
N ALA A 174 12.65 9.53 4.60
CA ALA A 174 11.44 10.30 4.68
C ALA A 174 10.91 10.33 6.11
N ILE A 175 10.65 11.54 6.61
CA ILE A 175 9.96 11.78 7.87
C ILE A 175 8.47 11.69 7.62
N SER A 176 7.77 10.79 8.33
CA SER A 176 6.32 10.78 8.39
C SER A 176 5.84 12.03 9.11
N PHE A 177 5.06 12.87 8.41
CA PHE A 177 4.58 14.13 8.95
C PHE A 177 3.11 14.03 9.37
N THR A 178 2.79 14.61 10.51
CA THR A 178 1.43 14.96 10.93
C THR A 178 1.45 16.29 11.70
N GLN A 179 0.29 16.94 11.81
CA GLN A 179 0.14 18.15 12.59
C GLN A 179 -0.65 17.82 13.86
N ALA A 180 0.03 17.82 15.01
CA ALA A 180 -0.52 17.57 16.33
C ALA A 180 0.27 18.35 17.38
N ASP A 181 -0.28 18.51 18.61
CA ASP A 181 0.36 19.28 19.68
C ASP A 181 1.74 18.74 20.07
N TRP A 182 1.98 17.44 19.88
CA TRP A 182 3.23 16.77 20.20
C TRP A 182 4.25 16.76 19.06
N THR A 183 3.87 17.13 17.82
CA THR A 183 4.76 17.17 16.65
C THR A 183 5.37 18.54 16.45
N THR A 184 6.26 18.95 17.37
CA THR A 184 6.95 20.26 17.33
C THR A 184 8.12 20.27 16.33
N ASN A 185 8.72 21.44 16.09
CA ASN A 185 9.95 21.50 15.29
C ASN A 185 11.10 20.75 15.96
N GLU A 186 11.21 20.81 17.27
CA GLU A 186 12.23 20.11 18.07
C GLU A 186 12.09 18.59 17.90
N TYR A 187 10.85 18.07 17.91
CA TYR A 187 10.60 16.65 17.63
C TYR A 187 11.15 16.26 16.25
N TYR A 188 10.79 17.00 15.21
CA TYR A 188 11.25 16.70 13.85
C TYR A 188 12.76 16.92 13.67
N LEU A 189 13.35 17.93 14.27
CA LEU A 189 14.81 18.14 14.24
C LEU A 189 15.56 17.00 14.94
N GLY A 190 14.99 16.42 15.99
CA GLY A 190 15.52 15.21 16.60
C GLY A 190 15.61 14.04 15.61
N LEU A 191 14.57 13.83 14.80
CA LEU A 191 14.56 12.80 13.76
C LEU A 191 15.56 13.09 12.63
N VAL A 192 15.67 14.36 12.20
CA VAL A 192 16.69 14.77 11.20
C VAL A 192 18.09 14.46 11.70
N LYS A 193 18.37 14.73 12.98
CA LYS A 193 19.66 14.38 13.61
C LYS A 193 19.95 12.88 13.57
N GLU A 194 18.94 12.05 13.89
CA GLU A 194 19.07 10.58 13.81
C GLU A 194 19.33 10.12 12.35
N ILE A 195 18.62 10.71 11.37
CA ILE A 195 18.79 10.42 9.94
C ILE A 195 20.20 10.80 9.46
N VAL A 196 20.67 12.01 9.78
CA VAL A 196 22.02 12.45 9.39
C VAL A 196 23.09 11.56 10.00
N ALA A 197 22.91 11.11 11.24
CA ALA A 197 23.80 10.17 11.89
C ALA A 197 23.76 8.78 11.21
N LEU A 198 22.59 8.28 10.84
CA LEU A 198 22.43 7.01 10.13
C LEU A 198 23.14 7.03 8.77
N CYS A 199 23.04 8.13 8.05
CA CYS A 199 23.56 8.26 6.68
C CYS A 199 25.00 8.76 6.61
N GLY A 200 25.62 9.09 7.75
CA GLY A 200 27.01 9.59 7.80
C GLY A 200 27.21 11.04 7.33
N GLY A 201 26.13 11.78 7.09
CA GLY A 201 26.18 13.18 6.62
C GLY A 201 24.94 13.58 5.82
N VAL A 202 25.03 14.74 5.16
CA VAL A 202 23.94 15.32 4.35
C VAL A 202 24.28 15.36 2.85
N GLU A 203 25.49 14.97 2.47
CA GLU A 203 26.05 15.18 1.14
C GLU A 203 25.49 14.23 0.09
N GLU A 204 25.00 13.08 0.52
CA GLU A 204 24.54 11.98 -0.36
C GLU A 204 23.07 11.61 -0.15
N ILE A 205 22.30 12.45 0.57
CA ILE A 205 20.89 12.23 0.85
C ILE A 205 20.03 13.45 0.50
N ILE A 206 18.76 13.20 0.24
CA ILE A 206 17.70 14.20 0.12
C ILE A 206 16.62 13.83 1.13
N LEU A 207 16.36 14.71 2.09
CA LEU A 207 15.32 14.49 3.09
C LEU A 207 13.94 14.71 2.48
N CYS A 208 13.04 13.72 2.61
CA CYS A 208 11.64 13.91 2.25
C CYS A 208 10.79 14.20 3.50
N ILE A 209 10.03 15.30 3.46
CA ILE A 209 8.93 15.52 4.42
C ILE A 209 7.68 14.94 3.79
N LYS A 210 7.12 13.89 4.40
CA LYS A 210 6.02 13.11 3.84
C LYS A 210 4.72 13.36 4.59
N ASP A 211 3.89 14.27 4.05
CA ASP A 211 2.56 14.63 4.54
C ASP A 211 1.47 13.84 3.78
N MET A 212 1.32 12.57 4.14
CA MET A 212 0.45 11.62 3.44
C MET A 212 -1.03 11.78 3.75
N ALA A 213 -1.39 12.54 4.76
CA ALA A 213 -2.78 12.91 5.03
C ALA A 213 -3.14 14.29 4.45
N GLY A 214 -2.14 15.08 4.06
CA GLY A 214 -2.34 16.44 3.59
C GLY A 214 -2.81 17.39 4.69
N VAL A 215 -2.22 17.30 5.87
CA VAL A 215 -2.64 18.08 7.07
C VAL A 215 -1.71 19.23 7.43
N GLY A 216 -0.56 19.32 6.77
CA GLY A 216 0.41 20.40 7.01
C GLY A 216 -0.09 21.73 6.46
N SER A 217 -0.50 22.66 7.33
CA SER A 217 -0.82 24.00 6.88
C SER A 217 0.40 24.68 6.24
N PRO A 218 0.22 25.61 5.27
CA PRO A 218 1.34 26.31 4.65
C PRO A 218 2.30 26.94 5.67
N ALA A 219 1.78 27.58 6.71
CA ALA A 219 2.59 28.20 7.76
C ALA A 219 3.38 27.15 8.57
N ARG A 220 2.76 25.98 8.87
CA ARG A 220 3.40 24.90 9.63
C ARG A 220 4.55 24.28 8.85
N ILE A 221 4.33 24.02 7.55
CA ILE A 221 5.36 23.45 6.67
C ILE A 221 6.52 24.41 6.49
N ARG A 222 6.23 25.70 6.25
CA ARG A 222 7.26 26.74 6.19
C ARG A 222 8.12 26.74 7.44
N SER A 223 7.49 26.83 8.63
CA SER A 223 8.19 26.84 9.92
C SER A 223 9.08 25.61 10.12
N LEU A 224 8.63 24.42 9.70
CA LEU A 224 9.42 23.19 9.82
C LEU A 224 10.64 23.21 8.86
N ILE A 225 10.44 23.56 7.61
CA ILE A 225 11.53 23.56 6.61
C ILE A 225 12.54 24.67 6.95
N ASP A 226 12.09 25.87 7.37
CA ASP A 226 12.98 26.95 7.85
C ASP A 226 13.86 26.45 9.01
N ALA A 227 13.26 25.74 10.01
CA ALA A 227 14.02 25.18 11.12
C ALA A 227 15.04 24.11 10.68
N ILE A 228 14.68 23.25 9.72
CA ILE A 228 15.58 22.23 9.16
C ILE A 228 16.73 22.92 8.42
N LYS A 229 16.44 23.89 7.54
CA LYS A 229 17.47 24.61 6.77
C LYS A 229 18.36 25.49 7.65
N GLN A 230 17.85 25.99 8.77
CA GLN A 230 18.67 26.70 9.77
C GLN A 230 19.64 25.75 10.49
N ALA A 231 19.18 24.54 10.86
CA ALA A 231 20.03 23.54 11.53
C ALA A 231 21.00 22.81 10.59
N TYR A 232 20.55 22.56 9.35
CA TYR A 232 21.29 21.82 8.32
C TYR A 232 21.19 22.56 6.96
N PRO A 233 21.93 23.64 6.73
CA PRO A 233 21.83 24.47 5.51
C PRO A 233 22.07 23.69 4.21
N GLU A 234 22.94 22.69 4.27
CA GLU A 234 23.34 21.85 3.14
C GLU A 234 22.39 20.68 2.87
N LEU A 235 21.46 20.36 3.77
CA LEU A 235 20.52 19.28 3.57
C LEU A 235 19.45 19.66 2.55
N GLU A 236 19.37 18.95 1.42
CA GLU A 236 18.31 19.18 0.44
C GLU A 236 16.99 18.55 0.91
N VAL A 237 15.89 19.27 0.68
CA VAL A 237 14.56 18.91 1.14
C VAL A 237 13.63 18.71 -0.05
N GLN A 238 12.93 17.58 -0.02
CA GLN A 238 11.79 17.27 -0.89
C GLN A 238 10.51 17.31 -0.06
N TYR A 239 9.44 17.89 -0.62
CA TYR A 239 8.14 17.92 0.04
C TYR A 239 7.11 17.11 -0.73
N HIS A 240 6.57 16.10 -0.07
CA HIS A 240 5.49 15.24 -0.54
C HIS A 240 4.23 15.53 0.27
N ARG A 241 3.12 15.85 -0.41
CA ARG A 241 1.86 16.20 0.25
C ARG A 241 0.65 15.77 -0.55
N HIS A 242 -0.31 15.15 0.13
CA HIS A 242 -1.63 14.87 -0.45
C HIS A 242 -2.53 16.13 -0.47
N ALA A 243 -3.48 16.15 -1.40
CA ALA A 243 -4.36 17.30 -1.65
C ALA A 243 -5.70 17.23 -0.92
N THR A 244 -5.89 16.26 -0.02
CA THR A 244 -7.18 15.93 0.58
C THR A 244 -7.90 17.12 1.20
N ASP A 245 -7.18 18.05 1.86
CA ASP A 245 -7.77 19.24 2.49
C ASP A 245 -7.97 20.44 1.55
N GLY A 246 -7.52 20.34 0.28
CA GLY A 246 -7.59 21.42 -0.70
C GLY A 246 -6.46 22.45 -0.62
N LEU A 247 -5.49 22.33 0.28
CA LEU A 247 -4.42 23.30 0.49
C LEU A 247 -3.05 22.87 -0.10
N ALA A 248 -3.03 21.91 -1.02
CA ALA A 248 -1.78 21.37 -1.53
C ALA A 248 -0.90 22.44 -2.20
N ILE A 249 -1.41 23.18 -3.18
CA ILE A 249 -0.61 24.17 -3.92
C ILE A 249 -0.08 25.30 -3.00
N PRO A 250 -0.88 25.92 -2.12
CA PRO A 250 -0.35 26.87 -1.15
C PRO A 250 0.75 26.31 -0.22
N ALA A 251 0.64 25.03 0.16
CA ALA A 251 1.67 24.40 0.98
C ALA A 251 2.95 24.10 0.19
N LEU A 252 2.85 23.73 -1.10
CA LEU A 252 4.02 23.61 -1.99
C LEU A 252 4.75 24.94 -2.15
N LEU A 253 4.02 26.05 -2.32
CA LEU A 253 4.62 27.38 -2.35
C LEU A 253 5.37 27.70 -1.06
N ALA A 254 4.73 27.45 0.10
CA ALA A 254 5.36 27.70 1.38
C ALA A 254 6.63 26.85 1.59
N ALA A 255 6.61 25.59 1.14
CA ALA A 255 7.77 24.70 1.16
C ALA A 255 8.91 25.22 0.26
N ALA A 256 8.59 25.63 -0.97
CA ALA A 256 9.57 26.20 -1.91
C ALA A 256 10.20 27.49 -1.36
N GLN A 257 9.41 28.39 -0.79
CA GLN A 257 9.87 29.62 -0.16
C GLN A 257 10.78 29.38 1.04
N ALA A 258 10.57 28.27 1.77
CA ALA A 258 11.42 27.86 2.89
C ALA A 258 12.69 27.06 2.44
N GLY A 259 12.86 26.81 1.14
CA GLY A 259 14.05 26.17 0.60
C GLY A 259 13.92 24.70 0.21
N ALA A 260 12.72 24.13 0.14
CA ALA A 260 12.52 22.86 -0.52
C ALA A 260 12.74 23.03 -2.03
N ARG A 261 13.60 22.22 -2.63
CA ARG A 261 13.93 22.28 -4.05
C ARG A 261 13.22 21.26 -4.90
N ILE A 262 12.68 20.22 -4.30
CA ILE A 262 11.95 19.15 -5.00
C ILE A 262 10.55 19.07 -4.41
N LEU A 263 9.55 19.06 -5.29
CA LEU A 263 8.13 19.00 -4.91
C LEU A 263 7.44 17.83 -5.62
N ASP A 264 6.64 17.07 -4.89
CA ASP A 264 5.86 15.98 -5.46
C ASP A 264 4.54 16.49 -6.03
N ILE A 265 4.26 16.07 -7.26
CA ILE A 265 3.07 16.46 -8.03
C ILE A 265 2.56 15.26 -8.85
N GLU A 266 1.41 15.41 -9.46
CA GLU A 266 0.87 14.45 -10.43
C GLU A 266 0.28 15.17 -11.65
N GLU A 267 0.06 14.45 -12.74
CA GLU A 267 -0.54 15.00 -13.96
C GLU A 267 -1.97 15.49 -13.68
N ASP A 268 -2.30 16.71 -14.16
CA ASP A 268 -3.62 17.33 -13.93
C ASP A 268 -4.78 16.41 -14.33
N SER A 269 -4.60 15.56 -15.34
CA SER A 269 -5.62 14.62 -15.79
C SER A 269 -5.78 13.39 -14.90
N LEU A 270 -4.78 13.07 -14.06
CA LEU A 270 -4.86 12.01 -13.03
C LEU A 270 -5.45 12.54 -11.73
N THR A 271 -5.19 13.80 -11.42
CA THR A 271 -5.57 14.41 -10.14
C THR A 271 -7.06 14.29 -9.87
N ARG A 272 -7.40 13.83 -8.66
CA ARG A 272 -8.75 13.88 -8.08
C ARG A 272 -8.67 14.64 -6.75
N PHE A 273 -8.91 13.96 -5.62
CA PHE A 273 -9.01 14.64 -4.32
C PHE A 273 -8.01 14.12 -3.28
N TYR A 274 -7.48 12.91 -3.49
CA TYR A 274 -6.66 12.21 -2.48
C TYR A 274 -5.20 12.02 -2.89
N GLY A 275 -4.86 12.30 -4.16
CA GLY A 275 -3.49 12.29 -4.67
C GLY A 275 -2.71 13.56 -4.34
N GLN A 276 -1.75 13.93 -5.18
CA GLN A 276 -0.92 15.11 -5.02
C GLN A 276 -1.50 16.32 -5.76
N ALA A 277 -0.78 17.44 -5.73
CA ALA A 277 -1.18 18.65 -6.45
C ALA A 277 -1.06 18.45 -7.97
N PRO A 278 -1.95 19.05 -8.78
CA PRO A 278 -1.87 19.01 -10.23
C PRO A 278 -0.65 19.80 -10.73
N MET A 279 0.13 19.15 -11.61
CA MET A 279 1.45 19.59 -12.08
C MET A 279 1.46 20.97 -12.73
N LEU A 280 0.60 21.16 -13.73
CA LEU A 280 0.54 22.41 -14.52
C LEU A 280 -0.06 23.56 -13.71
N SER A 281 -1.05 23.26 -12.88
CA SER A 281 -1.63 24.24 -11.96
C SER A 281 -0.63 24.68 -10.89
N ALA A 282 0.14 23.73 -10.35
CA ALA A 282 1.21 24.03 -9.40
C ALA A 282 2.32 24.86 -10.04
N GLN A 283 2.76 24.51 -11.27
CA GLN A 283 3.74 25.29 -12.01
C GLN A 283 3.29 26.74 -12.18
N ALA A 284 2.08 26.95 -12.72
CA ALA A 284 1.57 28.30 -12.96
C ALA A 284 1.53 29.14 -11.68
N PHE A 285 1.02 28.56 -10.58
CA PHE A 285 0.91 29.27 -9.31
C PHE A 285 2.27 29.61 -8.69
N LEU A 286 3.24 28.68 -8.75
CA LEU A 286 4.60 28.89 -8.25
C LEU A 286 5.32 29.99 -9.05
N GLU A 287 5.22 29.97 -10.40
CA GLU A 287 5.85 30.94 -11.27
C GLU A 287 5.27 32.34 -11.08
N GLU A 288 3.94 32.49 -10.97
CA GLU A 288 3.28 33.75 -10.62
C GLU A 288 3.72 34.28 -9.25
N SER A 289 4.06 33.36 -8.32
CA SER A 289 4.58 33.69 -6.99
C SER A 289 6.09 33.96 -6.96
N GLY A 290 6.77 34.00 -8.14
CA GLY A 290 8.19 34.31 -8.28
C GLY A 290 9.12 33.11 -8.07
N ILE A 291 8.61 31.89 -7.99
CA ILE A 291 9.41 30.67 -7.89
C ILE A 291 9.60 30.08 -9.29
N LYS A 292 10.85 30.00 -9.76
CA LYS A 292 11.17 29.33 -11.03
C LYS A 292 10.93 27.83 -10.93
N VAL A 293 10.20 27.26 -11.90
CA VAL A 293 9.96 25.81 -12.00
C VAL A 293 10.73 25.23 -13.19
N ILE A 294 11.47 24.17 -12.93
CA ILE A 294 12.21 23.44 -13.97
C ILE A 294 11.28 22.33 -14.51
N LEU A 295 10.53 22.65 -15.55
CA LEU A 295 9.60 21.72 -16.20
C LEU A 295 9.45 22.08 -17.67
N ASN A 296 9.44 21.09 -18.55
CA ASN A 296 9.05 21.28 -19.95
C ASN A 296 7.51 21.23 -20.03
N ARG A 297 6.89 22.43 -20.01
CA ARG A 297 5.46 22.61 -19.96
C ARG A 297 4.70 21.98 -21.14
N GLU A 298 5.21 22.16 -22.36
CA GLU A 298 4.54 21.62 -23.58
C GLU A 298 4.46 20.10 -23.56
N VAL A 299 5.54 19.47 -23.11
CA VAL A 299 5.57 18.00 -22.94
C VAL A 299 4.62 17.56 -21.82
N ALA A 300 4.57 18.27 -20.70
CA ALA A 300 3.67 17.99 -19.61
C ALA A 300 2.19 18.12 -20.02
N GLU A 301 1.86 19.16 -20.79
CA GLU A 301 0.50 19.34 -21.37
C GLU A 301 0.14 18.16 -22.28
N THR A 302 1.07 17.70 -23.12
CA THR A 302 0.88 16.54 -24.00
C THR A 302 0.70 15.26 -23.21
N ALA A 303 1.46 15.05 -22.13
CA ALA A 303 1.30 13.91 -21.22
C ALA A 303 -0.09 13.90 -20.56
N CYS A 304 -0.57 15.07 -20.11
CA CYS A 304 -1.95 15.19 -19.59
C CYS A 304 -3.02 14.85 -20.64
N GLN A 305 -2.80 15.20 -21.91
CA GLN A 305 -3.70 14.78 -22.99
C GLN A 305 -3.65 13.26 -23.19
N LYS A 306 -2.47 12.66 -23.12
CA LYS A 306 -2.30 11.20 -23.24
C LYS A 306 -3.03 10.45 -22.13
N VAL A 307 -2.97 10.94 -20.89
CA VAL A 307 -3.76 10.37 -19.77
C VAL A 307 -5.25 10.38 -20.08
N ARG A 308 -5.79 11.45 -20.67
CA ARG A 308 -7.22 11.57 -21.01
C ARG A 308 -7.73 10.50 -21.98
N GLU A 309 -6.83 9.91 -22.77
CA GLU A 309 -7.22 8.84 -23.70
C GLU A 309 -7.64 7.56 -22.99
N TRP A 310 -7.11 7.29 -21.80
CA TRP A 310 -7.33 6.03 -21.10
C TRP A 310 -7.88 6.16 -19.67
N ILE A 311 -7.81 7.32 -19.03
CA ILE A 311 -8.21 7.46 -17.63
C ILE A 311 -9.69 7.09 -17.39
N GLY A 312 -10.56 7.34 -18.36
CA GLY A 312 -11.98 6.96 -18.31
C GLY A 312 -12.21 5.46 -18.08
N PHE A 313 -11.26 4.60 -18.47
CA PHE A 313 -11.36 3.16 -18.20
C PHE A 313 -11.26 2.82 -16.72
N TYR A 314 -10.85 3.76 -15.88
CA TYR A 314 -10.60 3.58 -14.44
C TYR A 314 -11.60 4.31 -13.54
N GLU A 315 -12.60 4.98 -14.08
CA GLU A 315 -13.65 5.69 -13.30
C GLU A 315 -14.33 4.79 -12.26
N TRP A 316 -14.51 3.50 -12.57
CA TRP A 316 -15.07 2.52 -11.65
C TRP A 316 -14.21 2.28 -10.39
N ALA A 317 -12.93 2.60 -10.47
CA ALA A 317 -11.98 2.44 -9.36
C ALA A 317 -11.86 3.70 -8.50
N GLU A 318 -12.38 4.84 -8.97
CA GLU A 318 -12.36 6.09 -8.21
C GLU A 318 -13.09 5.98 -6.88
N SER A 319 -12.68 6.81 -5.92
CA SER A 319 -13.45 6.99 -4.70
C SER A 319 -14.83 7.58 -5.02
N PRO A 320 -15.91 7.07 -4.43
CA PRO A 320 -17.23 7.65 -4.60
C PRO A 320 -17.38 9.03 -3.94
N PHE A 321 -16.56 9.37 -2.98
CA PHE A 321 -16.50 10.72 -2.42
C PHE A 321 -15.77 11.66 -3.38
N LYS A 322 -16.46 12.68 -3.83
CA LYS A 322 -15.95 13.69 -4.77
C LYS A 322 -15.90 15.03 -4.04
N GLY A 323 -14.72 15.51 -3.75
CA GLY A 323 -14.50 16.80 -3.11
C GLY A 323 -13.35 16.77 -2.08
N PHE A 324 -12.88 17.96 -1.73
CA PHE A 324 -11.91 18.10 -0.67
C PHE A 324 -12.56 17.86 0.70
N ASP A 325 -11.81 17.26 1.61
CA ASP A 325 -12.24 16.99 2.98
C ASP A 325 -11.27 17.61 3.99
N HIS A 326 -11.59 18.81 4.47
CA HIS A 326 -10.77 19.47 5.48
C HIS A 326 -10.85 18.77 6.86
N THR A 327 -11.84 17.88 7.09
CA THR A 327 -11.92 17.10 8.34
C THR A 327 -10.80 16.07 8.46
N VAL A 328 -10.04 15.84 7.37
CA VAL A 328 -8.80 15.04 7.40
C VAL A 328 -7.81 15.57 8.45
N THR A 329 -7.83 16.87 8.75
CA THR A 329 -7.01 17.47 9.82
C THR A 329 -7.33 16.91 11.21
N LEU A 330 -8.50 16.30 11.39
CA LEU A 330 -8.94 15.66 12.63
C LEU A 330 -8.64 14.15 12.62
N HIS A 331 -9.16 13.42 11.63
CA HIS A 331 -9.03 11.95 11.56
C HIS A 331 -7.71 11.47 10.97
N LYS A 332 -7.00 12.31 10.21
CA LYS A 332 -5.65 12.08 9.66
C LYS A 332 -5.50 10.85 8.76
N MET A 333 -6.60 10.37 8.18
CA MET A 333 -6.55 9.24 7.27
C MET A 333 -5.77 9.61 6.00
N PRO A 334 -4.72 8.84 5.63
CA PRO A 334 -3.93 9.14 4.45
C PRO A 334 -4.74 9.06 3.16
N GLY A 335 -4.44 9.93 2.19
CA GLY A 335 -5.06 9.88 0.86
C GLY A 335 -4.97 8.50 0.23
N GLY A 336 -3.79 7.87 0.28
CA GLY A 336 -3.57 6.52 -0.27
C GLY A 336 -4.28 5.37 0.47
N ALA A 337 -4.80 5.58 1.68
CA ALA A 337 -5.55 4.57 2.43
C ALA A 337 -7.07 4.75 2.30
N PHE A 338 -7.53 5.97 2.06
CA PHE A 338 -8.94 6.33 2.08
C PHE A 338 -9.80 5.49 1.12
N PRO A 339 -9.47 5.35 -0.20
CA PRO A 339 -10.29 4.58 -1.12
C PRO A 339 -10.37 3.09 -0.78
N SER A 340 -9.31 2.50 -0.23
CA SER A 340 -9.30 1.09 0.16
C SER A 340 -10.12 0.83 1.42
N SER A 341 -10.09 1.74 2.40
CA SER A 341 -10.92 1.66 3.60
C SER A 341 -12.41 1.80 3.26
N PHE A 342 -12.71 2.69 2.32
CA PHE A 342 -14.04 2.87 1.78
C PHE A 342 -14.58 1.61 1.11
N GLU A 343 -13.78 1.00 0.23
CA GLU A 343 -14.14 -0.27 -0.43
C GLU A 343 -14.36 -1.41 0.58
N GLN A 344 -13.57 -1.44 1.66
CA GLN A 344 -13.76 -2.40 2.76
C GLN A 344 -15.08 -2.17 3.49
N ALA A 345 -15.42 -0.91 3.80
CA ALA A 345 -16.68 -0.56 4.45
C ALA A 345 -17.90 -0.91 3.58
N GLU A 346 -17.81 -0.67 2.27
CA GLU A 346 -18.83 -1.02 1.30
C GLU A 346 -19.04 -2.54 1.22
N LYS A 347 -17.96 -3.31 1.02
CA LYS A 347 -18.01 -4.78 0.98
C LYS A 347 -18.47 -5.40 2.30
N GLY A 348 -18.12 -4.76 3.41
CA GLY A 348 -18.54 -5.17 4.77
C GLY A 348 -19.95 -4.74 5.15
N GLY A 349 -20.65 -3.96 4.30
CA GLY A 349 -22.02 -3.51 4.55
C GLY A 349 -22.17 -2.43 5.62
N PHE A 350 -21.06 -1.78 6.04
CA PHE A 350 -21.06 -0.77 7.10
C PHE A 350 -20.62 0.64 6.60
N LEU A 351 -20.75 0.89 5.30
CA LEU A 351 -20.37 2.18 4.71
C LEU A 351 -21.09 3.36 5.35
N HIS A 352 -22.34 3.19 5.77
CA HIS A 352 -23.14 4.21 6.46
C HIS A 352 -22.55 4.66 7.80
N LEU A 353 -21.65 3.86 8.42
CA LEU A 353 -20.95 4.19 9.65
C LEU A 353 -19.63 4.94 9.42
N MET A 354 -19.25 5.19 8.17
CA MET A 354 -17.97 5.85 7.85
C MET A 354 -17.74 7.18 8.59
N PRO A 355 -18.71 8.11 8.69
CA PRO A 355 -18.52 9.36 9.44
C PRO A 355 -18.22 9.13 10.93
N ASP A 356 -18.86 8.16 11.53
CA ASP A 356 -18.66 7.82 12.95
C ASP A 356 -17.31 7.15 13.17
N ILE A 357 -16.87 6.28 12.26
CA ILE A 357 -15.54 5.67 12.29
C ILE A 357 -14.45 6.75 12.20
N LEU A 358 -14.55 7.70 11.29
CA LEU A 358 -13.60 8.81 11.16
C LEU A 358 -13.55 9.66 12.43
N LYS A 359 -14.70 9.86 13.09
CA LYS A 359 -14.76 10.56 14.36
C LYS A 359 -14.06 9.79 15.49
N VAL A 360 -14.26 8.46 15.57
CA VAL A 360 -13.54 7.60 16.52
C VAL A 360 -12.05 7.61 16.22
N MET A 361 -11.62 7.58 14.94
CA MET A 361 -10.22 7.70 14.56
C MET A 361 -9.58 9.00 15.07
N SER A 362 -10.29 10.13 15.00
CA SER A 362 -9.78 11.41 15.49
C SER A 362 -9.51 11.40 17.00
N LEU A 363 -10.31 10.67 17.77
CA LEU A 363 -10.13 10.48 19.21
C LEU A 363 -9.04 9.45 19.51
N TYR A 364 -9.00 8.36 18.75
CA TYR A 364 -7.98 7.31 18.84
C TYR A 364 -6.57 7.88 18.65
N ASN A 365 -6.36 8.74 17.64
CA ASN A 365 -5.08 9.37 17.34
C ASN A 365 -4.53 10.23 18.49
N ARG A 366 -5.39 10.73 19.38
CA ARG A 366 -4.98 11.43 20.61
C ARG A 366 -4.59 10.48 21.73
N ILE A 367 -5.05 9.22 21.68
CA ILE A 367 -4.74 8.19 22.67
C ILE A 367 -3.39 7.53 22.36
N VAL A 368 -3.21 7.03 21.15
CA VAL A 368 -2.04 6.19 20.81
C VAL A 368 -0.87 6.98 20.25
N LYS A 369 -1.13 8.09 19.57
CA LYS A 369 -0.10 9.06 19.11
C LYS A 369 0.98 8.44 18.21
N TYR A 370 0.56 7.89 17.08
CA TYR A 370 1.46 7.51 15.99
C TYR A 370 0.95 8.04 14.64
N PHE A 371 1.61 7.71 13.55
CA PHE A 371 1.27 8.22 12.23
C PHE A 371 0.35 7.25 11.48
N ASP A 372 -0.75 7.75 10.97
CA ASP A 372 -1.72 6.97 10.19
C ASP A 372 -1.23 6.73 8.75
N VAL A 373 -0.10 6.07 8.62
CA VAL A 373 0.45 5.61 7.35
C VAL A 373 0.65 4.11 7.41
N THR A 374 0.54 3.41 6.30
CA THR A 374 0.60 1.94 6.28
C THR A 374 1.93 1.41 6.86
N PRO A 375 1.90 0.45 7.79
CA PRO A 375 0.74 -0.32 8.28
C PRO A 375 -0.12 0.38 9.35
N GLY A 376 0.33 1.46 9.96
CA GLY A 376 -0.38 2.18 11.03
C GLY A 376 -1.82 2.55 10.65
N SER A 377 -2.06 3.05 9.43
CA SER A 377 -3.40 3.39 8.97
C SER A 377 -4.36 2.19 8.92
N GLN A 378 -3.86 0.99 8.61
CA GLN A 378 -4.67 -0.23 8.66
C GLN A 378 -4.99 -0.63 10.09
N ILE A 379 -4.00 -0.54 10.99
CA ILE A 379 -4.19 -0.84 12.42
C ILE A 379 -5.26 0.10 12.99
N THR A 380 -5.15 1.40 12.72
CA THR A 380 -6.13 2.41 13.14
C THR A 380 -7.52 2.12 12.57
N TRP A 381 -7.60 1.90 11.26
CA TRP A 381 -8.86 1.63 10.56
C TRP A 381 -9.58 0.40 11.10
N VAL A 382 -8.88 -0.74 11.22
CA VAL A 382 -9.51 -2.00 11.70
C VAL A 382 -9.90 -1.87 13.17
N THR A 383 -9.10 -1.21 14.00
CA THR A 383 -9.41 -0.99 15.41
C THR A 383 -10.66 -0.10 15.57
N CYS A 384 -10.70 1.05 14.90
CA CYS A 384 -11.79 2.02 15.05
C CYS A 384 -13.10 1.52 14.42
N SER A 385 -13.02 0.91 13.22
CA SER A 385 -14.19 0.29 12.59
C SER A 385 -14.74 -0.88 13.41
N GLY A 386 -13.86 -1.68 14.02
CA GLY A 386 -14.24 -2.75 14.95
C GLY A 386 -15.00 -2.24 16.16
N ILE A 387 -14.54 -1.15 16.77
CA ILE A 387 -15.23 -0.49 17.89
C ILE A 387 -16.63 -0.03 17.46
N VAL A 388 -16.72 0.76 16.39
CA VAL A 388 -18.01 1.32 15.92
C VAL A 388 -18.98 0.21 15.53
N ASN A 389 -18.53 -0.80 14.77
CA ASN A 389 -19.35 -1.93 14.36
C ASN A 389 -19.87 -2.76 15.54
N LYS A 390 -19.05 -2.96 16.59
CA LYS A 390 -19.49 -3.64 17.81
C LYS A 390 -20.67 -2.92 18.45
N TYR A 391 -20.54 -1.61 18.70
CA TYR A 391 -21.60 -0.82 19.33
C TYR A 391 -22.84 -0.69 18.43
N ALA A 392 -22.65 -0.61 17.11
CA ALA A 392 -23.77 -0.62 16.15
C ALA A 392 -24.54 -1.93 16.19
N LYS A 393 -23.86 -3.07 16.26
CA LYS A 393 -24.50 -4.41 16.35
C LYS A 393 -25.21 -4.62 17.69
N GLU A 394 -24.63 -4.17 18.81
CA GLU A 394 -25.17 -4.42 20.14
C GLU A 394 -26.33 -3.46 20.50
N LYS A 395 -26.24 -2.20 20.13
CA LYS A 395 -27.14 -1.13 20.60
C LYS A 395 -27.63 -0.18 19.51
N GLY A 396 -27.39 -0.50 18.23
CA GLY A 396 -27.78 0.33 17.07
C GLY A 396 -27.11 1.70 17.09
N GLU A 397 -27.76 2.68 16.46
CA GLU A 397 -27.28 4.08 16.36
C GLU A 397 -27.04 4.72 17.76
N ALA A 398 -27.86 4.39 18.74
CA ALA A 398 -27.69 4.89 20.10
C ALA A 398 -26.38 4.40 20.72
N GLY A 399 -25.97 3.15 20.45
CA GLY A 399 -24.70 2.60 20.89
C GLY A 399 -23.50 3.31 20.26
N VAL A 400 -23.57 3.60 18.97
CA VAL A 400 -22.52 4.36 18.26
C VAL A 400 -22.37 5.78 18.85
N LYS A 401 -23.48 6.49 19.04
CA LYS A 401 -23.47 7.81 19.70
C LYS A 401 -22.91 7.75 21.11
N HIS A 402 -23.26 6.71 21.87
CA HIS A 402 -22.77 6.50 23.22
C HIS A 402 -21.24 6.36 23.26
N VAL A 403 -20.63 5.45 22.46
CA VAL A 403 -19.18 5.26 22.47
C VAL A 403 -18.41 6.49 22.00
N ILE A 404 -18.94 7.23 21.02
CA ILE A 404 -18.35 8.51 20.59
C ILE A 404 -18.38 9.54 21.71
N ASN A 405 -19.50 9.66 22.43
CA ASN A 405 -19.62 10.60 23.57
C ASN A 405 -18.70 10.19 24.73
N LEU A 406 -18.61 8.92 25.06
CA LEU A 406 -17.70 8.38 26.07
C LEU A 406 -16.24 8.74 25.74
N LEU A 407 -15.81 8.44 24.51
CA LEU A 407 -14.47 8.78 24.06
C LEU A 407 -14.23 10.29 24.01
N SER A 408 -15.19 11.09 23.54
CA SER A 408 -15.09 12.55 23.50
C SER A 408 -14.92 13.12 24.90
N LYS A 409 -15.76 12.70 25.85
CA LYS A 409 -15.66 13.09 27.27
C LYS A 409 -14.29 12.73 27.84
N PHE A 410 -13.85 11.49 27.65
CA PHE A 410 -12.59 11.00 28.19
C PHE A 410 -11.37 11.73 27.60
N VAL A 411 -11.32 11.86 26.27
CA VAL A 411 -10.16 12.42 25.56
C VAL A 411 -10.11 13.94 25.63
N LEU A 412 -11.25 14.61 25.40
CA LEU A 412 -11.29 16.06 25.21
C LEU A 412 -11.58 16.83 26.52
N GLU A 413 -12.46 16.29 27.40
CA GLU A 413 -12.86 17.00 28.60
C GLU A 413 -12.07 16.54 29.84
N LYS A 414 -11.73 15.26 29.93
CA LYS A 414 -11.04 14.65 31.05
C LYS A 414 -9.54 14.41 30.84
N ASN A 415 -9.00 14.86 29.69
CA ASN A 415 -7.58 14.74 29.34
C ASN A 415 -6.99 13.34 29.59
N GLN A 416 -7.80 12.30 29.32
CA GLN A 416 -7.48 10.87 29.51
C GLN A 416 -7.22 10.46 30.98
N ASP A 417 -7.74 11.21 31.94
CA ASP A 417 -7.70 10.85 33.38
C ASP A 417 -8.83 9.85 33.68
N MET A 418 -8.46 8.58 33.90
CA MET A 418 -9.39 7.53 34.28
C MET A 418 -10.12 7.82 35.59
N ASN A 419 -9.46 8.49 36.55
CA ASN A 419 -10.06 8.79 37.85
C ASN A 419 -11.15 9.89 37.77
N ALA A 420 -11.20 10.64 36.68
CA ALA A 420 -12.21 11.64 36.40
C ALA A 420 -13.48 11.10 35.74
N MET A 421 -13.52 9.76 35.49
CA MET A 421 -14.64 9.05 34.91
C MET A 421 -15.40 8.26 35.96
N THR A 422 -16.70 7.98 35.73
CA THR A 422 -17.48 7.13 36.65
C THR A 422 -16.98 5.67 36.60
N PRO A 423 -17.24 4.84 37.63
CA PRO A 423 -16.83 3.44 37.63
C PRO A 423 -17.34 2.65 36.40
N GLU A 424 -18.57 2.91 35.96
CA GLU A 424 -19.17 2.27 34.80
C GLU A 424 -18.46 2.70 33.50
N GLU A 425 -18.16 3.98 33.36
CA GLU A 425 -17.41 4.53 32.22
C GLU A 425 -15.95 4.00 32.19
N GLN A 426 -15.32 3.85 33.37
CA GLN A 426 -13.98 3.25 33.47
C GLN A 426 -13.99 1.79 33.00
N GLU A 427 -14.99 1.00 33.44
CA GLU A 427 -15.13 -0.40 33.02
C GLU A 427 -15.30 -0.48 31.49
N GLU A 428 -16.16 0.35 30.92
CA GLU A 428 -16.39 0.38 29.47
C GLU A 428 -15.13 0.78 28.69
N LEU A 429 -14.37 1.77 29.13
CA LEU A 429 -13.08 2.16 28.54
C LEU A 429 -12.04 1.03 28.63
N LEU A 430 -12.02 0.26 29.71
CA LEU A 430 -11.14 -0.89 29.89
C LEU A 430 -11.52 -2.09 29.00
N LEU A 431 -12.69 -2.09 28.37
CA LEU A 431 -13.10 -3.10 27.39
C LEU A 431 -12.94 -2.63 25.94
N LEU A 432 -12.63 -1.35 25.72
CA LEU A 432 -12.64 -0.72 24.39
C LEU A 432 -11.74 -1.42 23.37
N PHE A 433 -10.51 -1.73 23.75
CA PHE A 433 -9.52 -2.38 22.86
C PHE A 433 -9.41 -3.90 23.06
N ARG A 434 -10.32 -4.52 23.80
CA ARG A 434 -10.27 -5.97 24.06
C ARG A 434 -10.34 -6.80 22.80
N SER A 435 -11.17 -6.40 21.84
CA SER A 435 -11.34 -7.02 20.53
C SER A 435 -10.47 -6.43 19.44
N ALA A 436 -9.54 -5.53 19.79
CA ALA A 436 -8.62 -4.97 18.80
C ALA A 436 -7.75 -6.06 18.15
N PRO A 437 -7.36 -5.89 16.88
CA PRO A 437 -6.61 -6.89 16.12
C PRO A 437 -5.24 -7.19 16.73
N GLY A 438 -4.67 -8.37 16.36
CA GLY A 438 -3.34 -8.79 16.81
C GLY A 438 -2.24 -7.77 16.50
N ASP A 439 -2.34 -7.12 15.33
CA ASP A 439 -1.38 -6.09 14.92
C ASP A 439 -1.40 -4.86 15.84
N PHE A 440 -2.57 -4.44 16.33
CA PHE A 440 -2.64 -3.40 17.37
C PHE A 440 -1.96 -3.82 18.67
N LYS A 441 -2.20 -5.06 19.11
CA LYS A 441 -1.57 -5.62 20.31
C LYS A 441 -0.06 -5.75 20.14
N ASN A 442 0.41 -6.19 18.96
CA ASN A 442 1.81 -6.26 18.61
C ASN A 442 2.47 -4.87 18.57
N LEU A 443 1.76 -3.85 18.06
CA LEU A 443 2.21 -2.46 18.08
C LEU A 443 2.43 -1.97 19.52
N LEU A 444 1.50 -2.24 20.43
CA LEU A 444 1.63 -1.89 21.85
C LEU A 444 2.83 -2.55 22.54
N LEU A 445 3.28 -3.70 22.03
CA LEU A 445 4.43 -4.44 22.55
C LEU A 445 5.75 -4.13 21.83
N GLY A 446 5.76 -3.13 20.93
CA GLY A 446 6.96 -2.72 20.21
C GLY A 446 7.35 -3.63 19.04
N GLY A 447 6.45 -4.48 18.56
CA GLY A 447 6.70 -5.40 17.44
C GLY A 447 6.96 -4.71 16.09
N TYR A 448 6.68 -3.40 16.00
CA TYR A 448 6.98 -2.56 14.84
C TYR A 448 8.08 -1.53 15.11
N GLY A 449 8.63 -1.48 16.32
CA GLY A 449 9.61 -0.50 16.76
C GLY A 449 9.09 0.45 17.84
N ARG A 450 9.84 1.53 18.09
CA ARG A 450 9.58 2.51 19.15
C ARG A 450 8.44 3.44 18.75
N LEU A 451 7.43 3.55 19.61
CA LEU A 451 6.35 4.52 19.44
C LEU A 451 6.87 5.97 19.56
N PRO A 452 6.39 6.92 18.76
CA PRO A 452 6.91 8.30 18.71
C PRO A 452 6.93 9.02 20.05
N MET A 453 5.89 8.80 20.86
CA MET A 453 5.74 9.44 22.20
C MET A 453 6.02 8.46 23.35
N GLY A 454 6.74 7.37 23.07
CA GLY A 454 7.00 6.32 24.05
C GLY A 454 5.78 5.44 24.30
N TRP A 455 5.83 4.67 25.37
CA TRP A 455 4.81 3.68 25.67
C TRP A 455 3.48 4.34 26.08
N PRO A 456 2.33 3.83 25.60
CA PRO A 456 1.02 4.30 25.99
C PRO A 456 0.74 4.14 27.49
N ALA A 457 -0.25 4.88 27.99
CA ALA A 457 -0.67 4.80 29.38
C ALA A 457 -1.16 3.39 29.77
N ALA A 458 -0.98 3.01 31.02
CA ALA A 458 -1.30 1.67 31.55
C ALA A 458 -2.74 1.20 31.25
N TRP A 459 -3.70 2.13 31.20
CA TRP A 459 -5.09 1.78 30.90
C TRP A 459 -5.28 1.22 29.48
N VAL A 460 -4.46 1.66 28.51
CA VAL A 460 -4.48 1.13 27.13
C VAL A 460 -4.12 -0.36 27.12
N TYR A 461 -3.09 -0.72 27.87
CA TYR A 461 -2.68 -2.14 28.02
C TYR A 461 -3.75 -2.96 28.75
N LYS A 462 -4.33 -2.42 29.84
CA LYS A 462 -5.43 -3.07 30.54
C LYS A 462 -6.63 -3.29 29.59
N SER A 463 -6.96 -2.29 28.78
CA SER A 463 -8.03 -2.38 27.79
C SER A 463 -7.73 -3.46 26.73
N ALA A 464 -6.52 -3.54 26.19
CA ALA A 464 -6.13 -4.48 25.14
C ALA A 464 -5.94 -5.91 25.65
N PHE A 465 -5.31 -6.10 26.82
CA PHE A 465 -4.87 -7.41 27.31
C PHE A 465 -5.65 -7.94 28.54
N GLY A 466 -6.51 -7.12 29.16
CA GLY A 466 -7.25 -7.51 30.35
C GLY A 466 -6.36 -7.82 31.54
N ASP A 467 -6.71 -8.84 32.32
CA ASP A 467 -5.98 -9.21 33.54
C ASP A 467 -4.53 -9.63 33.26
N ALA A 468 -4.24 -10.11 32.05
CA ALA A 468 -2.88 -10.49 31.66
C ALA A 468 -1.98 -9.30 31.29
N TRP A 469 -2.43 -8.05 31.37
CA TRP A 469 -1.70 -6.89 30.88
C TRP A 469 -0.30 -6.71 31.49
N GLN A 470 -0.13 -6.98 32.80
CA GLN A 470 1.17 -6.87 33.46
C GLN A 470 2.17 -7.94 32.98
N GLU A 471 1.68 -9.15 32.70
CA GLU A 471 2.49 -10.22 32.12
C GLU A 471 2.91 -9.84 30.70
N LYS A 472 1.96 -9.34 29.89
CA LYS A 472 2.21 -8.86 28.53
C LYS A 472 3.20 -7.70 28.45
N LEU A 473 3.27 -6.84 29.46
CA LEU A 473 4.29 -5.78 29.49
C LEU A 473 5.74 -6.33 29.53
N LYS A 474 5.95 -7.54 30.05
CA LYS A 474 7.28 -8.17 30.05
C LYS A 474 7.72 -8.61 28.66
N GLU A 475 6.78 -8.77 27.71
CA GLU A 475 7.03 -9.13 26.32
C GLU A 475 7.39 -7.92 25.45
N ARG A 476 7.39 -6.69 26.00
CA ARG A 476 7.72 -5.47 25.25
C ARG A 476 9.14 -5.52 24.69
N LYS A 477 9.26 -5.10 23.44
CA LYS A 477 10.51 -5.02 22.70
C LYS A 477 10.97 -3.56 22.65
N GLU A 478 12.12 -3.28 23.20
CA GLU A 478 12.77 -1.96 23.14
C GLU A 478 13.65 -1.82 21.87
N GLU A 479 14.00 -2.94 21.29
CA GLU A 479 14.85 -3.03 20.11
C GLU A 479 14.09 -2.80 18.82
N SER A 480 14.80 -2.47 17.74
CA SER A 480 14.24 -2.46 16.40
C SER A 480 13.82 -3.86 15.96
N PRO A 481 12.74 -4.02 15.18
CA PRO A 481 12.43 -5.30 14.53
C PRO A 481 13.61 -5.90 13.77
N LEU A 482 14.52 -5.08 13.21
CA LEU A 482 15.76 -5.57 12.56
C LEU A 482 16.61 -6.45 13.47
N ASP A 483 16.62 -6.17 14.76
CA ASP A 483 17.47 -6.85 15.74
C ASP A 483 16.69 -7.95 16.48
N SER A 484 15.36 -7.97 16.43
CA SER A 484 14.48 -8.88 17.17
C SER A 484 13.76 -9.92 16.32
N VAL A 485 13.63 -9.71 15.00
CA VAL A 485 13.02 -10.69 14.09
C VAL A 485 14.11 -11.67 13.64
N PRO A 486 13.95 -12.98 13.89
CA PRO A 486 14.95 -13.96 13.50
C PRO A 486 15.05 -14.06 11.96
N PRO A 487 16.24 -14.41 11.42
CA PRO A 487 16.41 -14.58 9.98
C PRO A 487 15.54 -15.71 9.44
N ASP A 488 15.00 -15.50 8.23
CA ASP A 488 14.29 -16.55 7.49
C ASP A 488 15.25 -17.57 6.88
N ASP A 489 14.81 -18.81 6.84
CA ASP A 489 15.48 -19.88 6.10
C ASP A 489 15.19 -19.75 4.61
N MET A 490 16.05 -18.99 3.92
CA MET A 490 15.91 -18.67 2.49
C MET A 490 15.97 -19.92 1.61
N GLU A 491 16.74 -20.92 1.98
CA GLU A 491 16.87 -22.18 1.22
C GLU A 491 15.55 -22.97 1.30
N ARG A 492 15.00 -23.12 2.48
CA ARG A 492 13.68 -23.77 2.69
C ARG A 492 12.59 -23.06 1.93
N LEU A 493 12.52 -21.72 2.00
CA LEU A 493 11.49 -20.94 1.28
C LEU A 493 11.63 -21.03 -0.24
N SER A 494 12.87 -21.13 -0.77
CA SER A 494 13.12 -21.35 -2.18
C SER A 494 12.66 -22.74 -2.62
N LEU A 495 12.92 -23.77 -1.83
CA LEU A 495 12.45 -25.13 -2.11
C LEU A 495 10.91 -25.21 -2.09
N GLU A 496 10.27 -24.56 -1.12
CA GLU A 496 8.82 -24.48 -1.01
C GLU A 496 8.19 -23.82 -2.27
N LEU A 497 8.78 -22.72 -2.75
CA LEU A 497 8.34 -22.10 -3.99
C LEU A 497 8.51 -23.04 -5.20
N ASN A 498 9.67 -23.72 -5.31
CA ASN A 498 9.94 -24.67 -6.38
C ASN A 498 8.91 -25.83 -6.40
N GLU A 499 8.49 -26.31 -5.24
CA GLU A 499 7.42 -27.31 -5.11
C GLU A 499 6.07 -26.76 -5.63
N HIS A 500 5.71 -25.53 -5.26
CA HIS A 500 4.49 -24.89 -5.77
C HIS A 500 4.46 -24.72 -7.29
N LEU A 501 5.62 -24.43 -7.88
CA LEU A 501 5.74 -24.22 -9.33
C LEU A 501 5.99 -25.51 -10.13
N GLY A 502 6.47 -26.57 -9.50
CA GLY A 502 6.91 -27.80 -10.15
C GLY A 502 8.19 -27.61 -10.99
N ARG A 503 8.92 -26.53 -10.79
CA ARG A 503 10.19 -26.17 -11.45
C ARG A 503 11.02 -25.23 -10.57
N PRO A 504 12.32 -25.05 -10.85
CA PRO A 504 13.11 -24.00 -10.20
C PRO A 504 12.52 -22.61 -10.47
N ALA A 505 12.41 -21.80 -9.43
CA ALA A 505 12.00 -20.40 -9.52
C ALA A 505 13.18 -19.53 -9.96
N THR A 506 12.89 -18.41 -10.63
CA THR A 506 13.87 -17.36 -10.87
C THR A 506 14.09 -16.51 -9.60
N GLU A 507 15.17 -15.72 -9.54
CA GLU A 507 15.41 -14.80 -8.42
C GLU A 507 14.28 -13.78 -8.26
N GLU A 508 13.75 -13.26 -9.37
CA GLU A 508 12.60 -12.32 -9.35
C GLU A 508 11.36 -12.99 -8.77
N GLU A 509 11.02 -14.19 -9.20
CA GLU A 509 9.89 -14.96 -8.66
C GLU A 509 10.07 -15.23 -7.17
N PHE A 510 11.30 -15.52 -6.73
CA PHE A 510 11.58 -15.72 -5.32
C PHE A 510 11.42 -14.44 -4.50
N VAL A 511 11.84 -13.27 -5.00
CA VAL A 511 11.56 -11.98 -4.35
C VAL A 511 10.06 -11.75 -4.22
N LEU A 512 9.27 -12.01 -5.28
CA LEU A 512 7.81 -11.88 -5.23
C LEU A 512 7.19 -12.81 -4.18
N TYR A 513 7.69 -14.03 -4.09
CA TYR A 513 7.26 -15.01 -3.11
C TYR A 513 7.59 -14.61 -1.67
N LEU A 514 8.81 -14.13 -1.41
CA LEU A 514 9.20 -13.61 -0.10
C LEU A 514 8.28 -12.48 0.39
N MET A 515 7.84 -11.64 -0.55
CA MET A 515 6.99 -10.49 -0.24
C MET A 515 5.51 -10.86 -0.08
N HIS A 516 5.00 -11.71 -0.98
CA HIS A 516 3.57 -12.05 -1.08
C HIS A 516 3.39 -13.50 -1.59
N PRO A 517 3.65 -14.51 -0.77
CA PRO A 517 3.79 -15.91 -1.21
C PRO A 517 2.62 -16.40 -2.08
N LYS A 518 1.40 -16.26 -1.59
CA LYS A 518 0.20 -16.74 -2.28
C LYS A 518 -0.06 -16.02 -3.61
N ASP A 519 0.01 -14.70 -3.58
CA ASP A 519 -0.31 -13.89 -4.75
C ASP A 519 0.77 -14.03 -5.82
N ALA A 520 2.03 -14.21 -5.41
CA ALA A 520 3.14 -14.49 -6.32
C ALA A 520 2.94 -15.82 -7.04
N VAL A 521 2.67 -16.91 -6.32
CA VAL A 521 2.38 -18.23 -6.94
C VAL A 521 1.19 -18.12 -7.91
N SER A 522 0.09 -17.47 -7.48
CA SER A 522 -1.09 -17.28 -8.34
C SER A 522 -0.78 -16.45 -9.59
N MET A 523 0.06 -15.42 -9.48
CA MET A 523 0.47 -14.62 -10.63
C MET A 523 1.36 -15.41 -11.57
N ILE A 524 2.37 -16.12 -11.04
CA ILE A 524 3.31 -16.92 -11.85
C ILE A 524 2.55 -17.98 -12.64
N GLN A 525 1.67 -18.76 -11.98
CA GLN A 525 0.84 -19.78 -12.64
C GLN A 525 -0.07 -19.18 -13.70
N PHE A 526 -0.66 -18.00 -13.42
CA PHE A 526 -1.46 -17.27 -14.40
C PHE A 526 -0.63 -16.88 -15.63
N ARG A 527 0.59 -16.39 -15.40
CA ARG A 527 1.51 -15.99 -16.49
C ARG A 527 2.01 -17.19 -17.31
N GLU A 528 2.20 -18.34 -16.69
CA GLU A 528 2.53 -19.59 -17.40
C GLU A 528 1.38 -20.05 -18.31
N GLU A 529 0.13 -19.87 -17.89
CA GLU A 529 -1.05 -20.25 -18.67
C GLU A 529 -1.38 -19.24 -19.78
N TYR A 530 -1.33 -17.94 -19.50
CA TYR A 530 -1.81 -16.87 -20.39
C TYR A 530 -0.70 -16.00 -21.00
N GLY A 531 0.56 -16.24 -20.66
CA GLY A 531 1.71 -15.49 -21.17
C GLY A 531 1.62 -13.99 -20.85
N ASP A 532 2.02 -13.17 -21.84
CA ASP A 532 2.08 -11.71 -21.69
C ASP A 532 0.76 -10.98 -21.95
N ALA A 533 -0.37 -11.71 -21.97
CA ALA A 533 -1.68 -11.09 -22.17
C ALA A 533 -1.94 -9.87 -21.26
N PRO A 534 -1.55 -9.85 -19.95
CA PRO A 534 -1.68 -8.67 -19.12
C PRO A 534 -0.92 -7.44 -19.60
N LEU A 535 0.14 -7.60 -20.37
CA LEU A 535 0.99 -6.50 -20.84
C LEU A 535 0.58 -5.96 -22.20
N VAL A 536 -0.04 -6.79 -23.06
CA VAL A 536 -0.28 -6.47 -24.47
C VAL A 536 -1.74 -6.15 -24.79
N LEU A 537 -2.69 -6.65 -24.00
CA LEU A 537 -4.11 -6.39 -24.27
C LEU A 537 -4.52 -4.98 -23.81
N PRO A 538 -5.23 -4.21 -24.66
CA PRO A 538 -5.81 -2.94 -24.27
C PRO A 538 -6.70 -3.06 -23.03
N THR A 539 -6.71 -2.05 -22.17
CA THR A 539 -7.37 -2.10 -20.86
C THR A 539 -8.88 -2.36 -20.93
N ASN A 540 -9.56 -1.81 -21.93
CA ASN A 540 -10.98 -2.12 -22.16
C ASN A 540 -11.21 -3.60 -22.49
N VAL A 541 -10.34 -4.18 -23.31
CA VAL A 541 -10.42 -5.62 -23.67
C VAL A 541 -10.04 -6.51 -22.49
N TRP A 542 -8.97 -6.16 -21.77
CA TRP A 542 -8.56 -6.87 -20.57
C TRP A 542 -9.66 -6.94 -19.51
N ARG A 543 -10.36 -5.81 -19.30
CA ARG A 543 -11.41 -5.71 -18.28
C ARG A 543 -12.74 -6.32 -18.70
N GLU A 544 -13.12 -6.14 -19.96
CA GLU A 544 -14.50 -6.39 -20.43
C GLU A 544 -14.59 -7.54 -21.43
N GLY A 545 -13.45 -7.96 -21.97
CA GLY A 545 -13.41 -8.91 -23.07
C GLY A 545 -13.98 -8.35 -24.38
N LEU A 546 -14.16 -9.22 -25.35
CA LEU A 546 -14.88 -8.93 -26.59
C LEU A 546 -16.36 -9.24 -26.36
N LYS A 547 -17.21 -8.21 -26.24
CA LYS A 547 -18.61 -8.34 -25.76
C LYS A 547 -19.61 -8.80 -26.84
N HIS A 548 -19.39 -8.40 -28.07
CA HIS A 548 -20.37 -8.58 -29.15
C HIS A 548 -19.73 -9.21 -30.37
N PRO A 549 -20.46 -10.05 -31.13
CA PRO A 549 -20.02 -10.47 -32.46
C PRO A 549 -19.59 -9.28 -33.32
N GLY A 550 -18.44 -9.39 -33.97
CA GLY A 550 -17.77 -8.31 -34.68
C GLY A 550 -16.83 -7.43 -33.84
N SER A 551 -16.82 -7.58 -32.51
CA SER A 551 -15.80 -6.94 -31.67
C SER A 551 -14.42 -7.45 -32.02
N ARG A 552 -13.45 -6.54 -32.19
CA ARG A 552 -12.09 -6.83 -32.65
C ARG A 552 -11.06 -6.15 -31.79
N VAL A 553 -9.95 -6.83 -31.58
CA VAL A 553 -8.75 -6.28 -30.93
C VAL A 553 -7.51 -6.61 -31.75
N GLU A 554 -6.61 -5.64 -31.83
CA GLU A 554 -5.29 -5.79 -32.45
C GLU A 554 -4.22 -5.49 -31.43
N PHE A 555 -3.19 -6.32 -31.37
CA PHE A 555 -2.04 -6.15 -30.49
C PHE A 555 -0.82 -6.89 -31.07
N ASP A 556 0.36 -6.49 -30.63
CA ASP A 556 1.60 -7.21 -30.93
C ASP A 556 1.99 -8.07 -29.71
N LEU A 557 2.37 -9.32 -29.97
CA LEU A 557 2.87 -10.25 -28.97
C LEU A 557 4.16 -10.90 -29.48
N ASN A 558 5.28 -10.59 -28.83
CA ASN A 558 6.62 -11.05 -29.19
C ASN A 558 6.99 -10.73 -30.65
N GLY A 559 6.72 -9.51 -31.12
CA GLY A 559 6.98 -9.01 -32.44
C GLY A 559 6.09 -9.63 -33.54
N LYS A 560 4.99 -10.27 -33.15
CA LYS A 560 4.00 -10.83 -34.09
C LYS A 560 2.67 -10.10 -33.90
N PRO A 561 2.11 -9.54 -35.00
CA PRO A 561 0.82 -8.88 -34.92
C PRO A 561 -0.31 -9.92 -34.80
N TYR A 562 -1.22 -9.68 -33.89
CA TYR A 562 -2.43 -10.45 -33.71
C TYR A 562 -3.65 -9.55 -33.94
N CYS A 563 -4.62 -10.11 -34.66
CA CYS A 563 -5.93 -9.57 -34.82
C CYS A 563 -6.94 -10.64 -34.39
N ILE A 564 -7.71 -10.37 -33.33
CA ILE A 564 -8.71 -11.28 -32.81
C ILE A 564 -10.08 -10.63 -32.95
N GLU A 565 -11.02 -11.33 -33.59
CA GLU A 565 -12.41 -10.92 -33.77
C GLU A 565 -13.33 -11.96 -33.15
N LEU A 566 -14.27 -11.53 -32.32
CA LEU A 566 -15.33 -12.39 -31.81
C LEU A 566 -16.39 -12.60 -32.91
N VAL A 567 -16.56 -13.83 -33.37
CA VAL A 567 -17.55 -14.17 -34.40
C VAL A 567 -18.89 -14.51 -33.77
N SER A 568 -18.89 -15.39 -32.77
CA SER A 568 -20.10 -15.76 -32.05
C SER A 568 -19.77 -16.35 -30.69
N MET A 569 -20.73 -16.31 -29.78
CA MET A 569 -20.67 -16.91 -28.46
C MET A 569 -21.93 -17.75 -28.28
N GLY A 570 -21.77 -19.04 -28.03
CA GLY A 570 -22.87 -19.96 -27.76
C GLY A 570 -23.54 -19.72 -26.41
N ALA A 571 -24.69 -20.32 -26.20
CA ALA A 571 -25.32 -20.36 -24.88
C ALA A 571 -24.51 -21.21 -23.92
N GLU A 572 -24.53 -20.84 -22.62
CA GLU A 572 -23.93 -21.65 -21.57
C GLU A 572 -24.72 -22.95 -21.37
N HIS A 573 -24.00 -24.07 -21.41
CA HIS A 573 -24.53 -25.38 -21.09
C HIS A 573 -23.57 -26.09 -20.12
N GLU A 574 -24.06 -26.53 -18.98
CA GLU A 574 -23.30 -27.23 -17.93
C GLU A 574 -21.96 -26.55 -17.53
N GLY A 575 -21.95 -25.21 -17.49
CA GLY A 575 -20.75 -24.43 -17.16
C GLY A 575 -19.73 -24.33 -18.28
N ILE A 576 -20.15 -24.61 -19.54
CA ILE A 576 -19.31 -24.53 -20.73
C ILE A 576 -19.96 -23.57 -21.74
N ILE A 577 -19.15 -22.72 -22.34
CA ILE A 577 -19.52 -21.87 -23.48
C ILE A 577 -18.57 -22.17 -24.65
N HIS A 578 -19.13 -22.33 -25.84
CA HIS A 578 -18.34 -22.38 -27.06
C HIS A 578 -18.23 -20.99 -27.68
N VAL A 579 -17.02 -20.51 -27.86
CA VAL A 579 -16.73 -19.18 -28.41
C VAL A 579 -16.02 -19.36 -29.76
N VAL A 580 -16.59 -18.78 -30.81
CA VAL A 580 -16.01 -18.77 -32.15
C VAL A 580 -15.28 -17.46 -32.36
N MET A 581 -13.99 -17.51 -32.64
CA MET A 581 -13.14 -16.37 -32.91
C MET A 581 -12.40 -16.50 -34.22
N LYS A 582 -12.13 -15.37 -34.88
CA LYS A 582 -11.10 -15.30 -35.91
C LYS A 582 -9.80 -14.82 -35.32
N VAL A 583 -8.72 -15.59 -35.46
CA VAL A 583 -7.39 -15.19 -35.06
C VAL A 583 -6.55 -15.06 -36.33
N ASN A 584 -6.09 -13.86 -36.66
CA ASN A 584 -5.39 -13.54 -37.91
C ASN A 584 -6.12 -14.14 -39.13
N ASN A 585 -7.43 -13.87 -39.29
CA ASN A 585 -8.34 -14.36 -40.32
C ASN A 585 -8.61 -15.88 -40.34
N LYS A 586 -8.10 -16.64 -39.36
CA LYS A 586 -8.41 -18.07 -39.22
C LYS A 586 -9.46 -18.29 -38.14
N THR A 587 -10.59 -18.86 -38.52
CA THR A 587 -11.68 -19.18 -37.57
C THR A 587 -11.26 -20.35 -36.67
N ARG A 588 -11.49 -20.19 -35.36
CA ARG A 588 -11.26 -21.19 -34.32
C ARG A 588 -12.42 -21.23 -33.36
N VAL A 589 -12.70 -22.41 -32.80
CA VAL A 589 -13.69 -22.60 -31.76
C VAL A 589 -12.96 -22.90 -30.45
N TYR A 590 -13.28 -22.13 -29.44
CA TYR A 590 -12.73 -22.30 -28.08
C TYR A 590 -13.84 -22.75 -27.13
N THR A 591 -13.49 -23.67 -26.26
CA THR A 591 -14.37 -24.13 -25.18
C THR A 591 -13.95 -23.44 -23.89
N VAL A 592 -14.80 -22.58 -23.36
CA VAL A 592 -14.54 -21.80 -22.15
C VAL A 592 -15.38 -22.34 -21.00
N LYS A 593 -14.74 -22.65 -19.87
CA LYS A 593 -15.43 -23.04 -18.63
C LYS A 593 -15.87 -21.76 -17.91
N THR A 594 -17.15 -21.70 -17.54
CA THR A 594 -17.67 -20.54 -16.78
C THR A 594 -17.49 -20.75 -15.27
N ALA A 595 -17.48 -19.65 -14.51
CA ALA A 595 -17.38 -19.66 -13.04
C ALA A 595 -18.56 -20.38 -12.35
N ARG A 596 -19.63 -20.73 -13.09
CA ARG A 596 -20.77 -21.50 -12.60
C ARG A 596 -20.55 -23.01 -12.51
N ALA A 597 -19.45 -23.54 -13.04
CA ALA A 597 -19.10 -24.95 -12.93
C ALA A 597 -18.70 -25.28 -11.47
N LYS A 598 -19.68 -25.77 -10.71
CA LYS A 598 -19.65 -26.24 -9.32
C LYS A 598 -19.82 -25.14 -8.23
N LYS A 599 -21.06 -24.80 -7.91
CA LYS A 599 -21.41 -24.53 -6.51
C LYS A 599 -21.29 -25.84 -5.75
N THR A 600 -20.18 -26.06 -5.07
CA THR A 600 -20.08 -27.07 -4.02
C THR A 600 -21.06 -26.66 -2.92
N GLU A 601 -21.92 -27.56 -2.46
CA GLU A 601 -22.79 -27.29 -1.33
C GLU A 601 -21.94 -26.90 -0.12
N ILE A 602 -22.14 -25.68 0.39
CA ILE A 602 -21.36 -25.16 1.53
C ILE A 602 -21.88 -25.88 2.78
N ARG A 603 -21.03 -26.71 3.37
CA ARG A 603 -21.30 -27.37 4.64
C ARG A 603 -21.03 -26.41 5.80
N MET A 604 -22.06 -26.14 6.62
CA MET A 604 -21.93 -25.29 7.82
C MET A 604 -21.52 -26.14 9.03
N ALA A 605 -20.73 -25.55 9.93
CA ALA A 605 -20.39 -26.16 11.21
C ALA A 605 -21.65 -26.23 12.12
N LYS A 606 -22.10 -27.41 12.48
CA LYS A 606 -23.34 -27.60 13.24
C LYS A 606 -23.16 -28.42 14.54
N GLY A 607 -21.97 -28.90 14.83
CA GLY A 607 -21.73 -29.81 15.97
C GLY A 607 -20.66 -29.26 16.93
N ALA A 608 -20.66 -29.73 18.18
CA ALA A 608 -19.67 -29.37 19.19
C ALA A 608 -18.23 -29.77 18.83
N HIS A 609 -18.08 -30.66 17.85
CA HIS A 609 -16.78 -31.13 17.35
C HIS A 609 -16.44 -30.59 15.96
N HIS A 610 -17.22 -29.64 15.48
CA HIS A 610 -16.98 -28.95 14.22
C HIS A 610 -16.27 -27.59 14.47
N ILE A 611 -15.23 -27.31 13.73
CA ILE A 611 -14.63 -25.99 13.69
C ILE A 611 -15.12 -25.29 12.44
N GLY A 612 -15.83 -24.18 12.62
CA GLY A 612 -16.28 -23.30 11.57
C GLY A 612 -15.35 -22.12 11.35
N ALA A 613 -15.40 -21.53 10.18
CA ALA A 613 -14.70 -20.28 9.89
C ALA A 613 -15.27 -19.16 10.77
N PRO A 614 -14.44 -18.43 11.55
CA PRO A 614 -14.93 -17.34 12.41
C PRO A 614 -15.31 -16.07 11.63
N ILE A 615 -14.86 -15.97 10.38
CA ILE A 615 -15.05 -14.83 9.48
C ILE A 615 -15.04 -15.30 8.03
N ASN A 616 -15.55 -14.46 7.11
CA ASN A 616 -15.36 -14.67 5.68
C ASN A 616 -13.88 -14.45 5.33
N GLY A 617 -13.27 -15.38 4.61
CA GLY A 617 -11.84 -15.27 4.24
C GLY A 617 -11.38 -16.39 3.32
N ASN A 618 -10.09 -16.42 3.02
CA ASN A 618 -9.44 -17.48 2.27
C ASN A 618 -8.66 -18.40 3.21
N VAL A 619 -8.74 -19.71 3.01
CA VAL A 619 -7.91 -20.69 3.72
C VAL A 619 -6.48 -20.57 3.21
N TRP A 620 -5.64 -19.85 3.97
CA TRP A 620 -4.27 -19.58 3.61
C TRP A 620 -3.33 -20.75 3.92
N ARG A 621 -3.55 -21.40 5.07
CA ARG A 621 -2.77 -22.56 5.52
C ARG A 621 -3.64 -23.55 6.25
N ILE A 622 -3.40 -24.82 6.05
CA ILE A 622 -3.95 -25.94 6.83
C ILE A 622 -2.79 -26.54 7.60
N GLY A 623 -2.71 -26.30 8.91
CA GLY A 623 -1.59 -26.63 9.79
C GLY A 623 -0.94 -25.39 10.37
N ASN A 624 0.26 -25.54 10.95
CA ASN A 624 1.03 -24.43 11.52
C ASN A 624 2.48 -24.41 10.98
N PRO A 625 3.19 -23.28 11.14
CA PRO A 625 4.55 -23.13 10.60
C PRO A 625 5.58 -24.13 11.16
N GLN A 626 5.35 -24.63 12.38
CA GLN A 626 6.29 -25.49 13.09
C GLN A 626 6.12 -26.97 12.71
N ARG A 627 4.88 -27.39 12.45
CA ARG A 627 4.53 -28.79 12.19
C ARG A 627 4.32 -29.10 10.71
N GLY A 628 3.99 -28.08 9.90
CA GLY A 628 3.63 -28.23 8.50
C GLY A 628 2.15 -28.54 8.29
N ALA A 629 1.80 -29.10 7.11
CA ALA A 629 0.43 -29.38 6.72
C ALA A 629 -0.19 -30.52 7.53
N LEU A 630 -1.39 -30.29 8.07
CA LEU A 630 -2.17 -31.30 8.81
C LEU A 630 -2.87 -32.26 7.87
N LYS A 631 -3.00 -33.51 8.33
CA LYS A 631 -3.71 -34.60 7.66
C LYS A 631 -4.78 -35.18 8.57
N VAL A 632 -5.80 -35.79 7.96
CA VAL A 632 -6.79 -36.60 8.70
C VAL A 632 -6.07 -37.72 9.45
N GLY A 633 -6.35 -37.83 10.74
CA GLY A 633 -5.70 -38.77 11.66
C GLY A 633 -4.70 -38.11 12.61
N ASP A 634 -4.23 -36.90 12.32
CA ASP A 634 -3.29 -36.15 13.17
C ASP A 634 -3.93 -35.78 14.51
N ILE A 635 -3.09 -35.77 15.56
CA ILE A 635 -3.45 -35.26 16.88
C ILE A 635 -3.07 -33.79 16.94
N VAL A 636 -4.00 -32.95 17.40
CA VAL A 636 -3.81 -31.52 17.65
C VAL A 636 -4.05 -31.20 19.11
N HIS A 637 -3.28 -30.28 19.67
CA HIS A 637 -3.36 -29.92 21.08
C HIS A 637 -4.14 -28.63 21.29
N LYS A 638 -4.77 -28.47 22.44
CA LYS A 638 -5.50 -27.25 22.79
C LYS A 638 -4.63 -26.01 22.61
N GLY A 639 -5.14 -25.05 21.83
CA GLY A 639 -4.44 -23.81 21.50
C GLY A 639 -3.45 -23.93 20.34
N GLU A 640 -3.25 -25.13 19.77
CA GLU A 640 -2.44 -25.32 18.57
C GLU A 640 -3.14 -24.71 17.36
N GLU A 641 -2.39 -23.98 16.53
CA GLU A 641 -2.91 -23.45 15.26
C GLU A 641 -3.09 -24.62 14.27
N ILE A 642 -4.32 -24.78 13.77
CA ILE A 642 -4.68 -25.86 12.84
C ILE A 642 -4.98 -25.36 11.44
N ALA A 643 -5.24 -24.07 11.29
CA ALA A 643 -5.32 -23.38 10.01
C ALA A 643 -5.10 -21.89 10.18
N ASN A 644 -4.93 -21.21 9.07
CA ASN A 644 -4.87 -19.76 9.00
C ASN A 644 -5.83 -19.27 7.90
N LEU A 645 -6.72 -18.34 8.25
CA LEU A 645 -7.62 -17.68 7.32
C LEU A 645 -7.12 -16.26 7.05
N GLU A 646 -6.95 -15.91 5.79
CA GLU A 646 -6.70 -14.55 5.39
C GLU A 646 -8.04 -13.83 5.13
N ALA A 647 -8.30 -12.79 5.91
CA ALA A 647 -9.41 -11.87 5.70
C ALA A 647 -8.89 -10.43 5.73
N MET A 648 -9.27 -9.61 4.77
CA MET A 648 -8.89 -8.19 4.70
C MET A 648 -7.36 -7.94 4.79
N LYS A 649 -6.54 -8.83 4.21
CA LYS A 649 -5.06 -8.81 4.28
C LYS A 649 -4.49 -9.09 5.68
N MET A 650 -5.30 -9.64 6.56
CA MET A 650 -4.89 -10.07 7.90
C MET A 650 -5.05 -11.57 8.03
N GLU A 651 -4.06 -12.19 8.65
CA GLU A 651 -4.08 -13.60 8.96
C GLU A 651 -4.80 -13.84 10.29
N ASN A 652 -5.75 -14.76 10.27
CA ASN A 652 -6.51 -15.16 11.45
C ASN A 652 -6.24 -16.64 11.72
N ALA A 653 -5.50 -16.91 12.79
CA ALA A 653 -5.19 -18.26 13.20
C ALA A 653 -6.45 -18.95 13.75
N ILE A 654 -6.70 -20.15 13.27
CA ILE A 654 -7.74 -21.05 13.78
C ILE A 654 -7.07 -22.01 14.74
N LEU A 655 -7.46 -21.95 16.01
CA LEU A 655 -6.86 -22.74 17.08
C LEU A 655 -7.72 -23.94 17.43
N ALA A 656 -7.08 -25.06 17.77
CA ALA A 656 -7.78 -26.21 18.33
C ALA A 656 -8.35 -25.88 19.72
N PRO A 657 -9.66 -26.06 19.97
CA PRO A 657 -10.30 -25.69 21.23
C PRO A 657 -9.97 -26.65 22.39
N TYR A 658 -9.55 -27.87 22.09
CA TYR A 658 -9.17 -28.93 23.04
C TYR A 658 -8.26 -29.93 22.35
N ASP A 659 -7.64 -30.85 23.11
CA ASP A 659 -6.86 -31.94 22.57
C ASP A 659 -7.74 -32.92 21.78
N ALA A 660 -7.44 -33.11 20.51
CA ALA A 660 -8.31 -33.85 19.60
C ALA A 660 -7.53 -34.58 18.50
N GLN A 661 -8.16 -35.59 17.92
CA GLN A 661 -7.78 -36.19 16.66
C GLN A 661 -8.57 -35.52 15.52
N LEU A 662 -7.90 -35.13 14.45
CA LEU A 662 -8.48 -34.57 13.25
C LEU A 662 -9.16 -35.70 12.45
N VAL A 663 -10.49 -35.69 12.36
CA VAL A 663 -11.26 -36.74 11.67
C VAL A 663 -11.76 -36.33 10.29
N GLY A 664 -11.76 -35.00 10.02
CA GLY A 664 -12.11 -34.48 8.71
C GLY A 664 -11.55 -33.10 8.45
N ILE A 665 -11.13 -32.87 7.21
CA ILE A 665 -10.74 -31.56 6.66
C ILE A 665 -11.75 -31.26 5.55
N ALA A 666 -12.63 -30.27 5.78
CA ALA A 666 -13.75 -29.95 4.88
C ALA A 666 -13.40 -28.85 3.87
N VAL A 667 -12.19 -28.31 3.92
CA VAL A 667 -11.73 -27.20 3.08
C VAL A 667 -10.39 -27.53 2.42
N LYS A 668 -10.09 -26.79 1.36
CA LYS A 668 -8.81 -26.89 0.65
C LYS A 668 -8.01 -25.61 0.82
N LEU A 669 -6.71 -25.73 0.61
CA LEU A 669 -5.84 -24.56 0.52
C LEU A 669 -6.34 -23.61 -0.58
N ASN A 670 -6.33 -22.30 -0.32
CA ASN A 670 -6.83 -21.26 -1.22
C ASN A 670 -8.36 -21.27 -1.47
N GLU A 671 -9.13 -22.02 -0.71
CA GLU A 671 -10.59 -21.97 -0.77
C GLU A 671 -11.12 -20.73 -0.05
N THR A 672 -12.05 -20.00 -0.70
CA THR A 672 -12.79 -18.92 -0.05
C THR A 672 -13.91 -19.51 0.79
N VAL A 673 -13.92 -19.20 2.07
CA VAL A 673 -14.91 -19.68 3.04
C VAL A 673 -15.76 -18.54 3.58
N GLN A 674 -17.00 -18.87 3.96
CA GLN A 674 -17.92 -17.95 4.62
C GLN A 674 -17.91 -18.18 6.13
N GLU A 675 -18.25 -17.13 6.91
CA GLU A 675 -18.42 -17.24 8.36
C GLU A 675 -19.38 -18.40 8.70
N GLY A 676 -18.94 -19.28 9.60
CA GLY A 676 -19.67 -20.50 9.99
C GLY A 676 -19.49 -21.70 9.06
N GLN A 677 -18.80 -21.58 7.91
CA GLN A 677 -18.52 -22.73 7.03
C GLN A 677 -17.61 -23.74 7.74
N LEU A 678 -17.93 -25.02 7.65
CA LEU A 678 -17.16 -26.11 8.26
C LEU A 678 -15.73 -26.15 7.68
N LEU A 679 -14.74 -26.07 8.57
CA LEU A 679 -13.31 -26.20 8.25
C LEU A 679 -12.80 -27.60 8.65
N PHE A 680 -13.04 -27.99 9.90
CA PHE A 680 -12.52 -29.24 10.46
C PHE A 680 -13.57 -29.99 11.28
N GLU A 681 -13.44 -31.30 11.28
CA GLU A 681 -14.16 -32.22 12.20
C GLU A 681 -13.12 -32.80 13.15
N LEU A 682 -13.38 -32.68 14.46
CA LEU A 682 -12.48 -33.12 15.53
C LEU A 682 -13.13 -34.26 16.32
N LYS A 683 -12.32 -35.15 16.89
CA LYS A 683 -12.71 -36.14 17.89
C LYS A 683 -11.87 -35.88 19.13
N ALA A 684 -12.52 -35.50 20.24
CA ALA A 684 -11.83 -35.27 21.51
C ALA A 684 -11.01 -36.51 21.93
N LEU A 685 -9.82 -36.29 22.44
CA LEU A 685 -9.00 -37.29 23.10
C LEU A 685 -9.47 -37.30 24.58
N ASN A 686 -9.88 -38.48 25.07
CA ASN A 686 -10.34 -38.67 26.45
C ASN A 686 -9.20 -38.46 27.46
#